data_c7ad3eebb837725b599f25824db2ad97
#
_entry.id   c7ad3eebb837725b599f25824db2ad97
#
_cell.length_a   1.000
_cell.length_b   1.000
_cell.length_c   1.000
_cell.angle_alpha   90.00
_cell.angle_beta   90.00
_cell.angle_gamma   90.00
#
_symmetry.space_group_name_H-M   'P 1'
#
loop_
_entity.id
_entity.type
_entity.pdbx_description
1 polymer ?
#
loop_
_entity_poly.entity_id
_entity_poly.type
_entity_poly.pdbx_seq_one_letter_code
_entity_poly.pdbx_strand_id
1 'polypeptide(L)'
;MSEKVSVPEIFGMNVFNDAMMREHLPKKVYEELKNTIERGEMLNSEIADIIANAMKDWAIERGATHYTHWFQPMTGITAEKHDSFLAPPSNGRAIMEFSGKELIKGESDASSFPSGGLRATFEARGYTAWDWTSPAFLREDAAGVTLYIPTAFYSYTGEALDKKTPLLRSCEAVSRQAMRIVRLFGNQTAEKVTVSCGAEQEYFLIDKNLYQKRKDLIFTGRTLFGAAPPKGQEMDDHYFGSIKERVACFMHELNVELWKLGVPAKTQHNEVAPAQHELAPIFEDCNKATDHNQLIMEAMKRISGHHDMTCLLHEKPFAGVNGSGKHVNWSLSTDDGQNLLDPGKTPHENAQFLVFLCAIIKGVDEYPELLRLSAANPGNDHRLGSQEAPPAIISIFLGDQLQDIFDQIEHGGATSSLQGGRMRVGVNTLPALKKDATDRNRTSPFAFTGNKFEFRMPPSSASISGPNFSLNTIVAEELQKFADELEQAEDFNAAVHELVRRTYVEHKRVIFDGNGYSEEWLEEATRRGLPNITNSVDAVQAFLDDKVVELFGKHGVLSSIELQARAEIRYEAYIKQINIEAKTMLDMASKQIRPAVVKYAGEVAQAIIAMKAVGMDTTAQEELLQDINENLKLLHEKLKVLEEETERAGALQEDNKTQAFFYRDHVFKAMKELREPADRLELLVDENSWPLPTYGELLFNI
;
A
#
# COMPACT_ATOMS: atom_id res chain seq x y z
N MET A 1 10.42 -20.21 28.32
CA MET A 1 11.12 -20.82 27.16
C MET A 1 10.08 -20.84 26.04
N SER A 2 10.31 -20.14 24.95
CA SER A 2 9.42 -20.19 23.77
C SER A 2 9.42 -21.63 23.25
N GLU A 3 8.24 -22.19 23.00
CA GLU A 3 8.12 -23.47 22.29
C GLU A 3 8.93 -23.38 20.99
N LYS A 4 9.68 -24.44 20.67
CA LYS A 4 10.42 -24.50 19.41
C LYS A 4 9.42 -24.60 18.27
N VAL A 5 9.28 -23.52 17.49
CA VAL A 5 8.44 -23.49 16.30
C VAL A 5 9.18 -24.15 15.13
N SER A 6 8.56 -25.16 14.53
CA SER A 6 9.02 -25.78 13.26
C SER A 6 8.23 -25.15 12.12
N VAL A 7 8.84 -24.23 11.39
CA VAL A 7 8.18 -23.52 10.27
C VAL A 7 7.60 -24.49 9.23
N PRO A 8 8.30 -25.54 8.78
CA PRO A 8 7.72 -26.51 7.83
C PRO A 8 6.46 -27.23 8.34
N GLU A 9 6.32 -27.41 9.66
CA GLU A 9 5.17 -28.09 10.25
C GLU A 9 3.96 -27.17 10.39
N ILE A 10 4.17 -25.88 10.63
CA ILE A 10 3.07 -24.93 10.86
C ILE A 10 2.66 -24.15 9.60
N PHE A 11 3.51 -24.10 8.55
CA PHE A 11 3.25 -23.30 7.38
C PHE A 11 1.98 -23.73 6.64
N GLY A 12 1.00 -22.83 6.57
CA GLY A 12 -0.27 -23.07 5.90
C GLY A 12 -1.20 -24.04 6.65
N MET A 13 -0.94 -24.35 7.93
CA MET A 13 -1.77 -25.28 8.70
C MET A 13 -3.22 -24.79 8.88
N ASN A 14 -3.44 -23.48 8.82
CA ASN A 14 -4.74 -22.84 8.89
C ASN A 14 -5.32 -22.48 7.52
N VAL A 15 -4.81 -23.06 6.43
CA VAL A 15 -5.23 -22.77 5.06
C VAL A 15 -5.80 -24.00 4.40
N PHE A 16 -6.97 -23.87 3.76
CA PHE A 16 -7.54 -24.92 2.92
C PHE A 16 -6.81 -24.94 1.57
N ASN A 17 -5.53 -25.32 1.63
CA ASN A 17 -4.59 -25.33 0.52
C ASN A 17 -4.68 -26.62 -0.32
N ASP A 18 -3.83 -26.77 -1.34
CA ASP A 18 -3.81 -27.93 -2.24
C ASP A 18 -3.70 -29.26 -1.48
N ALA A 19 -2.90 -29.30 -0.41
CA ALA A 19 -2.74 -30.52 0.41
C ALA A 19 -4.04 -30.86 1.14
N MET A 20 -4.71 -29.86 1.74
CA MET A 20 -6.00 -30.03 2.42
C MET A 20 -7.12 -30.38 1.44
N MET A 21 -7.15 -29.75 0.27
CA MET A 21 -8.10 -30.08 -0.81
C MET A 21 -7.96 -31.54 -1.23
N ARG A 22 -6.72 -32.02 -1.40
CA ARG A 22 -6.42 -33.40 -1.78
C ARG A 22 -6.82 -34.41 -0.72
N GLU A 23 -6.71 -34.07 0.55
CA GLU A 23 -7.05 -34.93 1.68
C GLU A 23 -8.58 -35.00 1.91
N HIS A 24 -9.28 -33.87 1.79
CA HIS A 24 -10.69 -33.75 2.17
C HIS A 24 -11.69 -33.87 1.01
N LEU A 25 -11.23 -33.71 -0.25
CA LEU A 25 -12.11 -33.83 -1.42
C LEU A 25 -12.00 -35.19 -2.10
N PRO A 26 -13.11 -35.75 -2.63
CA PRO A 26 -13.06 -36.88 -3.53
C PRO A 26 -12.15 -36.56 -4.73
N LYS A 27 -11.30 -37.53 -5.14
CA LYS A 27 -10.27 -37.34 -6.16
C LYS A 27 -10.78 -36.61 -7.42
N LYS A 28 -11.94 -36.98 -7.94
CA LYS A 28 -12.54 -36.38 -9.13
C LYS A 28 -12.88 -34.89 -8.92
N VAL A 29 -13.43 -34.56 -7.74
CA VAL A 29 -13.80 -33.17 -7.38
C VAL A 29 -12.54 -32.33 -7.21
N TYR A 30 -11.51 -32.88 -6.57
CA TYR A 30 -10.21 -32.21 -6.44
C TYR A 30 -9.58 -31.93 -7.81
N GLU A 31 -9.54 -32.92 -8.71
CA GLU A 31 -8.97 -32.73 -10.06
C GLU A 31 -9.75 -31.68 -10.86
N GLU A 32 -11.09 -31.68 -10.78
CA GLU A 32 -11.94 -30.69 -11.45
C GLU A 32 -11.73 -29.28 -10.88
N LEU A 33 -11.73 -29.13 -9.55
CA LEU A 33 -11.45 -27.84 -8.90
C LEU A 33 -10.06 -27.32 -9.27
N LYS A 34 -9.05 -28.19 -9.25
CA LYS A 34 -7.69 -27.83 -9.61
C LYS A 34 -7.57 -27.35 -11.06
N ASN A 35 -8.18 -28.06 -11.99
CA ASN A 35 -8.22 -27.65 -13.39
C ASN A 35 -8.92 -26.29 -13.56
N THR A 36 -10.02 -26.07 -12.82
CA THR A 36 -10.76 -24.78 -12.81
C THR A 36 -9.86 -23.64 -12.34
N ILE A 37 -9.09 -23.84 -11.25
CA ILE A 37 -8.14 -22.86 -10.72
C ILE A 37 -7.00 -22.58 -11.73
N GLU A 38 -6.41 -23.63 -12.31
CA GLU A 38 -5.26 -23.51 -13.21
C GLU A 38 -5.64 -22.86 -14.56
N ARG A 39 -6.83 -23.18 -15.10
CA ARG A 39 -7.28 -22.69 -16.40
C ARG A 39 -8.10 -21.42 -16.33
N GLY A 40 -8.56 -21.01 -15.14
CA GLY A 40 -9.46 -19.86 -14.98
C GLY A 40 -10.87 -20.11 -15.52
N GLU A 41 -11.32 -21.37 -15.52
CA GLU A 41 -12.66 -21.78 -16.00
C GLU A 41 -13.73 -21.50 -14.92
N MET A 42 -15.00 -21.48 -15.33
CA MET A 42 -16.12 -21.36 -14.40
C MET A 42 -16.30 -22.64 -13.59
N LEU A 43 -16.52 -22.48 -12.28
CA LEU A 43 -16.76 -23.61 -11.38
C LEU A 43 -18.13 -24.27 -11.69
N ASN A 44 -18.14 -25.59 -11.80
CA ASN A 44 -19.37 -26.35 -11.89
C ASN A 44 -20.13 -26.30 -10.55
N SER A 45 -21.38 -25.83 -10.57
CA SER A 45 -22.21 -25.72 -9.37
C SER A 45 -22.46 -27.06 -8.66
N GLU A 46 -22.41 -28.19 -9.37
CA GLU A 46 -22.65 -29.52 -8.78
C GLU A 46 -21.55 -29.93 -7.81
N ILE A 47 -20.30 -29.48 -8.04
CA ILE A 47 -19.19 -29.79 -7.12
C ILE A 47 -19.09 -28.80 -5.96
N ALA A 48 -19.74 -27.66 -6.03
CA ALA A 48 -19.66 -26.61 -5.02
C ALA A 48 -20.19 -27.08 -3.64
N ASP A 49 -21.27 -27.86 -3.61
CA ASP A 49 -21.81 -28.43 -2.36
C ASP A 49 -20.82 -29.40 -1.71
N ILE A 50 -20.10 -30.19 -2.50
CA ILE A 50 -19.09 -31.12 -2.00
C ILE A 50 -17.91 -30.35 -1.41
N ILE A 51 -17.48 -29.29 -2.08
CA ILE A 51 -16.37 -28.44 -1.63
C ILE A 51 -16.78 -27.70 -0.34
N ALA A 52 -17.97 -27.10 -0.32
CA ALA A 52 -18.49 -26.40 0.85
C ALA A 52 -18.56 -27.30 2.08
N ASN A 53 -19.11 -28.50 1.92
CA ASN A 53 -19.19 -29.47 3.03
C ASN A 53 -17.79 -29.89 3.52
N ALA A 54 -16.85 -30.14 2.62
CA ALA A 54 -15.46 -30.47 2.99
C ALA A 54 -14.75 -29.33 3.72
N MET A 55 -14.92 -28.07 3.27
CA MET A 55 -14.40 -26.89 3.96
C MET A 55 -15.00 -26.74 5.37
N LYS A 56 -16.32 -26.92 5.48
CA LYS A 56 -17.03 -26.87 6.77
C LYS A 56 -16.51 -27.94 7.74
N ASP A 57 -16.43 -29.21 7.30
CA ASP A 57 -15.99 -30.31 8.15
C ASP A 57 -14.53 -30.06 8.59
N TRP A 58 -13.63 -29.68 7.70
CA TRP A 58 -12.26 -29.27 8.00
C TRP A 58 -12.18 -28.11 9.00
N ALA A 59 -13.06 -27.11 8.88
CA ALA A 59 -13.09 -25.95 9.75
C ALA A 59 -13.62 -26.33 11.15
N ILE A 60 -14.72 -27.12 11.23
CA ILE A 60 -15.33 -27.57 12.48
C ILE A 60 -14.38 -28.46 13.27
N GLU A 61 -13.64 -29.38 12.62
CA GLU A 61 -12.62 -30.21 13.27
C GLU A 61 -11.53 -29.37 13.96
N ARG A 62 -11.33 -28.12 13.50
CA ARG A 62 -10.38 -27.14 14.08
C ARG A 62 -11.05 -26.09 14.97
N GLY A 63 -12.31 -26.34 15.35
CA GLY A 63 -13.06 -25.53 16.32
C GLY A 63 -13.80 -24.32 15.73
N ALA A 64 -13.91 -24.21 14.42
CA ALA A 64 -14.69 -23.14 13.82
C ALA A 64 -16.19 -23.29 14.06
N THR A 65 -16.86 -22.21 14.39
CA THR A 65 -18.32 -22.15 14.60
C THR A 65 -18.99 -21.26 13.56
N HIS A 66 -18.23 -20.40 12.93
CA HIS A 66 -18.69 -19.38 11.98
C HIS A 66 -17.85 -19.40 10.72
N TYR A 67 -18.40 -18.83 9.66
CA TYR A 67 -17.70 -18.47 8.43
C TYR A 67 -17.96 -17.02 8.06
N THR A 68 -17.12 -16.44 7.21
CA THR A 68 -17.30 -15.11 6.67
C THR A 68 -16.84 -15.04 5.24
N HIS A 69 -17.60 -14.31 4.41
CA HIS A 69 -17.13 -13.84 3.10
C HIS A 69 -16.25 -12.62 3.33
N TRP A 70 -14.96 -12.81 3.13
CA TRP A 70 -13.93 -11.81 3.37
C TRP A 70 -13.53 -11.14 2.06
N PHE A 71 -13.58 -9.81 2.01
CA PHE A 71 -13.28 -9.05 0.81
C PHE A 71 -12.59 -7.71 1.10
N GLN A 72 -12.02 -7.10 0.07
CA GLN A 72 -11.31 -5.81 0.12
C GLN A 72 -12.26 -4.70 -0.35
N PRO A 73 -12.93 -3.94 0.54
CA PRO A 73 -13.83 -2.87 0.18
C PRO A 73 -13.07 -1.71 -0.48
N MET A 74 -13.78 -0.78 -1.13
CA MET A 74 -13.15 0.41 -1.72
C MET A 74 -12.53 1.34 -0.67
N THR A 75 -13.00 1.29 0.57
CA THR A 75 -12.43 2.00 1.72
C THR A 75 -12.08 1.01 2.85
N GLY A 76 -11.10 1.37 3.69
CA GLY A 76 -10.63 0.48 4.75
C GLY A 76 -9.71 -0.65 4.27
N ILE A 77 -9.43 -1.62 5.15
CA ILE A 77 -8.52 -2.73 4.86
C ILE A 77 -9.34 -3.89 4.29
N THR A 78 -10.21 -4.49 5.11
CA THR A 78 -11.06 -5.62 4.75
C THR A 78 -12.45 -5.47 5.34
N ALA A 79 -13.40 -6.24 4.81
CA ALA A 79 -14.76 -6.32 5.31
C ALA A 79 -15.14 -7.78 5.52
N GLU A 80 -15.92 -8.03 6.58
CA GLU A 80 -16.37 -9.35 7.00
C GLU A 80 -17.76 -9.27 7.65
N LYS A 81 -18.53 -10.37 7.52
CA LYS A 81 -19.80 -10.58 8.19
C LYS A 81 -19.87 -12.04 8.60
N HIS A 82 -19.81 -12.30 9.90
CA HIS A 82 -19.77 -13.66 10.43
C HIS A 82 -21.16 -14.28 10.47
N ASP A 83 -21.33 -15.38 9.76
CA ASP A 83 -22.51 -16.24 9.82
C ASP A 83 -22.15 -17.56 10.49
N SER A 84 -23.05 -18.08 11.35
CA SER A 84 -22.86 -19.38 11.99
C SER A 84 -23.15 -20.51 11.00
N PHE A 85 -22.46 -21.63 11.12
CA PHE A 85 -22.82 -22.86 10.42
C PHE A 85 -24.16 -23.47 10.89
N LEU A 86 -24.81 -22.87 11.87
CA LEU A 86 -26.04 -23.39 12.48
C LEU A 86 -27.22 -23.31 11.48
N ALA A 87 -27.70 -24.49 11.06
CA ALA A 87 -28.96 -24.62 10.33
C ALA A 87 -30.16 -24.68 11.31
N PRO A 88 -31.41 -24.49 10.80
CA PRO A 88 -32.59 -24.59 11.64
C PRO A 88 -32.64 -25.91 12.43
N PRO A 89 -32.83 -25.87 13.79
CA PRO A 89 -32.80 -27.05 14.61
C PRO A 89 -33.88 -28.08 14.19
N SER A 90 -33.50 -29.36 14.11
CA SER A 90 -34.42 -30.45 13.86
C SER A 90 -34.47 -31.35 15.06
N ASN A 91 -35.68 -31.72 15.52
CA ASN A 91 -35.92 -32.61 16.68
C ASN A 91 -35.19 -32.16 17.95
N GLY A 92 -35.01 -30.83 18.17
CA GLY A 92 -34.32 -30.29 19.34
C GLY A 92 -32.79 -30.43 19.32
N ARG A 93 -32.22 -30.74 18.15
CA ARG A 93 -30.76 -30.83 17.96
C ARG A 93 -30.30 -29.77 16.94
N ALA A 94 -29.15 -29.18 17.21
CA ALA A 94 -28.47 -28.31 16.27
C ALA A 94 -27.90 -29.13 15.11
N ILE A 95 -28.02 -28.59 13.91
CA ILE A 95 -27.42 -29.13 12.69
C ILE A 95 -26.42 -28.07 12.20
N MET A 96 -25.24 -28.51 11.78
CA MET A 96 -24.22 -27.65 11.17
C MET A 96 -24.23 -27.91 9.68
N GLU A 97 -24.52 -26.86 8.89
CA GLU A 97 -24.68 -26.93 7.45
C GLU A 97 -23.91 -25.77 6.78
N PHE A 98 -23.38 -26.02 5.60
CA PHE A 98 -22.80 -25.02 4.73
C PHE A 98 -22.93 -25.52 3.30
N SER A 99 -23.75 -24.86 2.52
CA SER A 99 -24.08 -25.27 1.15
C SER A 99 -23.14 -24.64 0.13
N GLY A 100 -23.07 -25.25 -1.05
CA GLY A 100 -22.35 -24.68 -2.20
C GLY A 100 -22.89 -23.30 -2.62
N LYS A 101 -24.19 -23.07 -2.42
CA LYS A 101 -24.80 -21.76 -2.65
C LYS A 101 -24.22 -20.71 -1.70
N GLU A 102 -24.08 -21.05 -0.42
CA GLU A 102 -23.50 -20.15 0.60
C GLU A 102 -22.00 -19.96 0.39
N LEU A 103 -21.28 -20.97 -0.13
CA LEU A 103 -19.88 -20.83 -0.50
C LEU A 103 -19.72 -19.88 -1.70
N ILE A 104 -20.46 -20.10 -2.79
CA ILE A 104 -20.29 -19.35 -4.05
C ILE A 104 -20.73 -17.90 -3.89
N LYS A 105 -21.84 -17.66 -3.17
CA LYS A 105 -22.52 -16.37 -3.15
C LYS A 105 -23.05 -16.02 -1.77
N GLY A 106 -22.64 -14.85 -1.27
CA GLY A 106 -23.27 -14.19 -0.14
C GLY A 106 -24.11 -12.99 -0.59
N GLU A 107 -25.15 -12.70 0.17
CA GLU A 107 -25.98 -11.51 -0.02
C GLU A 107 -25.69 -10.57 1.18
N SER A 108 -24.87 -9.55 0.94
CA SER A 108 -24.55 -8.55 1.95
C SER A 108 -25.43 -7.32 1.76
N ASP A 109 -25.84 -6.69 2.88
CA ASP A 109 -26.43 -5.36 2.83
C ASP A 109 -25.37 -4.36 2.38
N ALA A 110 -25.55 -3.80 1.21
CA ALA A 110 -24.65 -2.81 0.64
C ALA A 110 -25.14 -1.37 0.84
N SER A 111 -26.21 -1.14 1.60
CA SER A 111 -26.82 0.19 1.76
C SER A 111 -25.87 1.22 2.39
N SER A 112 -24.94 0.76 3.23
CA SER A 112 -23.96 1.61 3.93
C SER A 112 -22.58 1.65 3.26
N PHE A 113 -22.37 0.88 2.17
CA PHE A 113 -21.06 0.89 1.50
C PHE A 113 -20.88 2.14 0.64
N PRO A 114 -19.65 2.71 0.62
CA PRO A 114 -19.30 3.75 -0.32
C PRO A 114 -19.44 3.22 -1.75
N SER A 115 -20.37 3.75 -2.51
CA SER A 115 -20.67 3.28 -3.87
C SER A 115 -20.39 4.31 -4.96
N GLY A 116 -20.07 5.57 -4.59
CA GLY A 116 -19.81 6.65 -5.55
C GLY A 116 -20.95 6.84 -6.56
N GLY A 117 -22.19 6.58 -6.16
CA GLY A 117 -23.36 6.68 -7.05
C GLY A 117 -23.67 5.45 -7.88
N LEU A 118 -22.87 4.37 -7.79
CA LEU A 118 -23.16 3.10 -8.50
C LEU A 118 -24.46 2.44 -8.07
N ARG A 119 -25.05 2.92 -6.99
CA ARG A 119 -26.21 2.29 -6.37
C ARG A 119 -27.16 3.35 -5.86
N ALA A 120 -28.44 3.19 -6.15
CA ALA A 120 -29.47 3.98 -5.51
C ALA A 120 -29.69 3.48 -4.07
N THR A 121 -30.03 4.38 -3.14
CA THR A 121 -30.18 4.04 -1.72
C THR A 121 -31.30 3.03 -1.42
N PHE A 122 -32.24 2.82 -2.35
CA PHE A 122 -33.29 1.81 -2.24
C PHE A 122 -32.85 0.42 -2.71
N GLU A 123 -31.74 0.31 -3.43
CA GLU A 123 -31.15 -0.96 -3.87
C GLU A 123 -30.08 -1.40 -2.88
N ALA A 124 -30.49 -2.00 -1.77
CA ALA A 124 -29.62 -2.33 -0.66
C ALA A 124 -28.79 -3.62 -0.84
N ARG A 125 -29.01 -4.38 -1.93
CA ARG A 125 -28.33 -5.67 -2.12
C ARG A 125 -26.98 -5.52 -2.81
N GLY A 126 -25.94 -6.11 -2.21
CA GLY A 126 -24.67 -6.43 -2.83
C GLY A 126 -24.43 -7.92 -2.78
N TYR A 127 -23.56 -8.41 -3.64
CA TYR A 127 -23.21 -9.84 -3.70
C TYR A 127 -21.73 -10.05 -3.54
N THR A 128 -21.38 -10.99 -2.66
CA THR A 128 -20.02 -11.54 -2.61
C THR A 128 -19.95 -12.77 -3.52
N ALA A 129 -18.85 -12.93 -4.23
CA ALA A 129 -18.58 -14.10 -5.06
C ALA A 129 -17.27 -14.74 -4.64
N TRP A 130 -17.29 -16.05 -4.37
CA TRP A 130 -16.10 -16.79 -3.97
C TRP A 130 -15.00 -16.70 -5.04
N ASP A 131 -13.79 -16.33 -4.60
CA ASP A 131 -12.58 -16.40 -5.42
C ASP A 131 -11.85 -17.72 -5.11
N TRP A 132 -12.06 -18.72 -5.94
CA TRP A 132 -11.39 -20.03 -5.79
C TRP A 132 -9.90 -20.01 -6.11
N THR A 133 -9.35 -18.90 -6.65
CA THR A 133 -7.91 -18.73 -6.90
C THR A 133 -7.14 -18.28 -5.66
N SER A 134 -7.85 -17.85 -4.61
CA SER A 134 -7.30 -17.53 -3.29
C SER A 134 -7.85 -18.50 -2.26
N PRO A 135 -6.99 -19.23 -1.51
CA PRO A 135 -7.45 -20.29 -0.61
C PRO A 135 -8.20 -19.73 0.60
N ALA A 136 -9.26 -20.42 1.03
CA ALA A 136 -9.92 -20.15 2.31
C ALA A 136 -8.99 -20.47 3.48
N PHE A 137 -9.16 -19.77 4.60
CA PHE A 137 -8.29 -19.92 5.76
C PHE A 137 -9.06 -19.81 7.08
N LEU A 138 -8.47 -20.35 8.14
CA LEU A 138 -8.99 -20.22 9.50
C LEU A 138 -8.23 -19.11 10.24
N ARG A 139 -8.97 -18.20 10.83
CA ARG A 139 -8.42 -17.24 11.78
C ARG A 139 -8.85 -17.61 13.18
N GLU A 140 -7.86 -17.70 14.07
CA GLU A 140 -8.03 -17.93 15.48
C GLU A 140 -7.77 -16.63 16.25
N ASP A 141 -8.69 -16.28 17.13
CA ASP A 141 -8.54 -15.14 18.03
C ASP A 141 -9.16 -15.46 19.40
N ALA A 142 -9.21 -14.46 20.30
CA ALA A 142 -9.77 -14.64 21.64
C ALA A 142 -11.27 -15.02 21.66
N ALA A 143 -11.99 -14.80 20.56
CA ALA A 143 -13.41 -15.14 20.42
C ALA A 143 -13.65 -16.57 19.89
N GLY A 144 -12.63 -17.20 19.33
CA GLY A 144 -12.70 -18.54 18.75
C GLY A 144 -12.10 -18.65 17.37
N VAL A 145 -12.57 -19.62 16.59
CA VAL A 145 -12.11 -19.90 15.22
C VAL A 145 -13.22 -19.60 14.22
N THR A 146 -12.87 -18.90 13.15
CA THR A 146 -13.78 -18.57 12.05
C THR A 146 -13.15 -18.95 10.70
N LEU A 147 -13.96 -19.50 9.79
CA LEU A 147 -13.57 -19.77 8.42
C LEU A 147 -13.71 -18.50 7.58
N TYR A 148 -12.61 -18.05 6.97
CA TYR A 148 -12.56 -16.91 6.07
C TYR A 148 -12.49 -17.37 4.61
N ILE A 149 -13.41 -16.88 3.81
CA ILE A 149 -13.56 -17.23 2.39
C ILE A 149 -13.26 -15.98 1.57
N PRO A 150 -12.13 -15.92 0.84
CA PRO A 150 -11.82 -14.79 -0.03
C PRO A 150 -12.86 -14.63 -1.11
N THR A 151 -13.41 -13.42 -1.25
CA THR A 151 -14.48 -13.09 -2.20
C THR A 151 -14.24 -11.77 -2.89
N ALA A 152 -14.86 -11.62 -4.06
CA ALA A 152 -15.11 -10.33 -4.69
C ALA A 152 -16.47 -9.78 -4.24
N PHE A 153 -16.72 -8.48 -4.41
CA PHE A 153 -17.97 -7.83 -4.01
C PHE A 153 -18.52 -6.95 -5.12
N TYR A 154 -19.78 -7.18 -5.47
CA TYR A 154 -20.49 -6.55 -6.58
C TYR A 154 -21.79 -5.88 -6.16
N SER A 155 -22.19 -4.85 -6.93
CA SER A 155 -23.53 -4.27 -6.87
C SER A 155 -24.57 -5.26 -7.42
N TYR A 156 -25.84 -4.92 -7.23
CA TYR A 156 -26.97 -5.68 -7.83
C TYR A 156 -26.89 -5.76 -9.36
N THR A 157 -26.34 -4.74 -10.01
CA THR A 157 -26.21 -4.61 -11.47
C THR A 157 -24.87 -5.15 -12.00
N GLY A 158 -23.98 -5.60 -11.12
CA GLY A 158 -22.73 -6.30 -11.47
C GLY A 158 -21.47 -5.45 -11.49
N GLU A 159 -21.55 -4.17 -11.11
CA GLU A 159 -20.36 -3.32 -10.97
C GLU A 159 -19.53 -3.71 -9.75
N ALA A 160 -18.23 -3.68 -9.90
CA ALA A 160 -17.29 -3.99 -8.83
C ALA A 160 -17.31 -2.91 -7.72
N LEU A 161 -17.64 -3.32 -6.49
CA LEU A 161 -17.63 -2.50 -5.28
C LEU A 161 -16.41 -2.76 -4.40
N ASP A 162 -15.40 -3.46 -4.93
CA ASP A 162 -14.22 -3.90 -4.22
C ASP A 162 -12.92 -3.50 -4.94
N LYS A 163 -11.79 -3.90 -4.36
CA LYS A 163 -10.46 -3.72 -4.93
C LYS A 163 -9.94 -4.96 -5.65
N LYS A 164 -10.51 -6.13 -5.37
CA LYS A 164 -10.06 -7.42 -5.91
C LYS A 164 -10.48 -7.62 -7.37
N THR A 165 -11.72 -7.29 -7.71
CA THR A 165 -12.24 -7.49 -9.05
C THR A 165 -11.41 -6.81 -10.15
N PRO A 166 -11.06 -5.51 -10.06
CA PRO A 166 -10.21 -4.90 -11.06
C PRO A 166 -8.81 -5.53 -11.12
N LEU A 167 -8.29 -6.03 -9.99
CA LEU A 167 -7.02 -6.75 -9.96
C LEU A 167 -7.09 -8.04 -10.79
N LEU A 168 -8.08 -8.89 -10.55
CA LEU A 168 -8.28 -10.14 -11.28
C LEU A 168 -8.45 -9.88 -12.79
N ARG A 169 -9.33 -8.95 -13.17
CA ARG A 169 -9.54 -8.55 -14.55
C ARG A 169 -8.27 -8.04 -15.23
N SER A 170 -7.42 -7.29 -14.51
CA SER A 170 -6.16 -6.78 -15.05
C SER A 170 -5.10 -7.86 -15.22
N CYS A 171 -5.06 -8.85 -14.33
CA CYS A 171 -4.16 -10.00 -14.47
C CYS A 171 -4.51 -10.83 -15.71
N GLU A 172 -5.80 -11.04 -15.99
CA GLU A 172 -6.26 -11.70 -17.22
C GLU A 172 -5.93 -10.87 -18.47
N ALA A 173 -6.10 -9.55 -18.41
CA ALA A 173 -5.82 -8.65 -19.54
C ALA A 173 -4.34 -8.68 -19.91
N VAL A 174 -3.42 -8.54 -18.93
CA VAL A 174 -1.97 -8.56 -19.21
C VAL A 174 -1.51 -9.95 -19.64
N SER A 175 -2.05 -11.02 -19.04
CA SER A 175 -1.75 -12.40 -19.43
C SER A 175 -2.08 -12.65 -20.91
N ARG A 176 -3.26 -12.23 -21.35
CA ARG A 176 -3.72 -12.37 -22.74
C ARG A 176 -2.78 -11.71 -23.74
N GLN A 177 -2.36 -10.48 -23.45
CA GLN A 177 -1.49 -9.74 -24.38
C GLN A 177 -0.03 -10.21 -24.30
N ALA A 178 0.45 -10.53 -23.11
CA ALA A 178 1.79 -11.09 -22.93
C ALA A 178 1.95 -12.45 -23.65
N MET A 179 0.92 -13.30 -23.61
CA MET A 179 0.95 -14.60 -24.32
C MET A 179 1.08 -14.43 -25.84
N ARG A 180 0.52 -13.39 -26.45
CA ARG A 180 0.72 -13.11 -27.87
C ARG A 180 2.19 -12.89 -28.18
N ILE A 181 2.87 -12.04 -27.40
CA ILE A 181 4.32 -11.80 -27.53
C ILE A 181 5.11 -13.10 -27.29
N VAL A 182 4.83 -13.82 -26.20
CA VAL A 182 5.49 -15.08 -25.85
C VAL A 182 5.40 -16.12 -27.00
N ARG A 183 4.24 -16.20 -27.66
CA ARG A 183 4.02 -17.07 -28.83
C ARG A 183 4.84 -16.62 -30.04
N LEU A 184 4.94 -15.34 -30.31
CA LEU A 184 5.74 -14.79 -31.40
C LEU A 184 7.23 -15.11 -31.27
N PHE A 185 7.73 -15.16 -30.01
CA PHE A 185 9.10 -15.60 -29.71
C PHE A 185 9.28 -17.12 -29.66
N GLY A 186 8.26 -17.91 -30.04
CA GLY A 186 8.35 -19.35 -30.29
C GLY A 186 8.05 -20.25 -29.10
N ASN A 187 7.63 -19.72 -27.94
CA ASN A 187 7.18 -20.57 -26.82
C ASN A 187 5.84 -21.23 -27.17
N GLN A 188 5.81 -22.58 -27.16
CA GLN A 188 4.65 -23.39 -27.49
C GLN A 188 4.08 -24.13 -26.26
N THR A 189 4.75 -24.06 -25.11
CA THR A 189 4.40 -24.82 -23.90
C THR A 189 3.61 -23.99 -22.90
N ALA A 190 3.93 -22.71 -22.74
CA ALA A 190 3.21 -21.83 -21.84
C ALA A 190 1.72 -21.68 -22.24
N GLU A 191 0.82 -21.77 -21.30
CA GLU A 191 -0.61 -21.57 -21.50
C GLU A 191 -1.09 -20.18 -21.01
N LYS A 192 -0.39 -19.63 -20.00
CA LYS A 192 -0.69 -18.30 -19.44
C LYS A 192 0.58 -17.58 -18.95
N VAL A 193 0.46 -16.25 -18.81
CA VAL A 193 1.41 -15.43 -18.09
C VAL A 193 0.82 -15.02 -16.76
N THR A 194 1.55 -15.21 -15.69
CA THR A 194 1.15 -14.85 -14.33
C THR A 194 1.89 -13.61 -13.90
N VAL A 195 1.16 -12.68 -13.28
CA VAL A 195 1.74 -11.54 -12.58
C VAL A 195 2.15 -12.00 -11.19
N SER A 196 3.40 -11.79 -10.83
CA SER A 196 3.90 -12.01 -9.48
C SER A 196 4.16 -10.68 -8.78
N CYS A 197 3.86 -10.60 -7.50
CA CYS A 197 4.26 -9.46 -6.69
C CYS A 197 4.61 -9.83 -5.25
N GLY A 198 5.38 -8.93 -4.60
CA GLY A 198 5.68 -8.98 -3.19
C GLY A 198 5.72 -7.56 -2.63
N ALA A 199 5.02 -7.32 -1.54
CA ALA A 199 4.94 -6.00 -0.93
C ALA A 199 5.80 -5.94 0.33
N GLU A 200 6.74 -5.00 0.37
CA GLU A 200 7.54 -4.66 1.54
C GLU A 200 6.72 -3.70 2.40
N GLN A 201 6.23 -4.16 3.55
CA GLN A 201 5.34 -3.39 4.42
C GLN A 201 6.14 -2.66 5.49
N GLU A 202 6.23 -1.34 5.37
CA GLU A 202 6.75 -0.48 6.43
C GLU A 202 5.66 -0.09 7.43
N TYR A 203 6.03 0.09 8.69
CA TYR A 203 5.11 0.43 9.78
C TYR A 203 5.85 1.00 10.98
N PHE A 204 5.12 1.73 11.87
CA PHE A 204 5.63 2.17 13.16
C PHE A 204 5.02 1.36 14.29
N LEU A 205 5.81 1.12 15.34
CA LEU A 205 5.34 0.62 16.62
C LEU A 205 5.57 1.68 17.69
N ILE A 206 4.55 1.94 18.50
CA ILE A 206 4.65 2.87 19.64
C ILE A 206 4.02 2.26 20.89
N ASP A 207 4.38 2.75 22.05
CA ASP A 207 3.79 2.32 23.30
C ASP A 207 2.28 2.60 23.36
N LYS A 208 1.48 1.60 23.75
CA LYS A 208 0.02 1.68 23.77
C LYS A 208 -0.51 2.72 24.76
N ASN A 209 0.17 2.90 25.91
CA ASN A 209 -0.27 3.89 26.90
C ASN A 209 -0.03 5.33 26.40
N LEU A 210 1.03 5.57 25.64
CA LEU A 210 1.31 6.86 25.02
C LEU A 210 0.32 7.12 23.86
N TYR A 211 0.04 6.12 23.03
CA TYR A 211 -0.97 6.18 21.97
C TYR A 211 -2.34 6.60 22.53
N GLN A 212 -2.79 5.98 23.63
CA GLN A 212 -4.09 6.26 24.22
C GLN A 212 -4.25 7.70 24.74
N LYS A 213 -3.15 8.41 24.98
CA LYS A 213 -3.16 9.82 25.38
C LYS A 213 -3.22 10.80 24.20
N ARG A 214 -3.10 10.31 22.96
CA ARG A 214 -3.02 11.12 21.73
C ARG A 214 -4.28 10.92 20.88
N LYS A 215 -5.24 11.87 20.97
CA LYS A 215 -6.48 11.85 20.17
C LYS A 215 -6.21 11.84 18.66
N ASP A 216 -5.20 12.57 18.21
CA ASP A 216 -4.81 12.61 16.81
C ASP A 216 -4.37 11.24 16.29
N LEU A 217 -3.53 10.52 17.02
CA LEU A 217 -3.15 9.17 16.67
C LEU A 217 -4.35 8.20 16.63
N ILE A 218 -5.29 8.33 17.61
CA ILE A 218 -6.48 7.47 17.69
C ILE A 218 -7.42 7.71 16.52
N PHE A 219 -7.69 8.99 16.17
CA PHE A 219 -8.71 9.35 15.17
C PHE A 219 -8.16 9.40 13.75
N THR A 220 -6.88 9.72 13.58
CA THR A 220 -6.30 10.00 12.25
C THR A 220 -5.10 9.12 11.89
N GLY A 221 -4.53 8.41 12.86
CA GLY A 221 -3.32 7.59 12.66
C GLY A 221 -2.01 8.37 12.56
N ARG A 222 -2.06 9.71 12.66
CA ARG A 222 -0.89 10.59 12.63
C ARG A 222 -0.93 11.68 13.72
N THR A 223 0.22 12.20 14.08
CA THR A 223 0.30 13.35 14.96
C THR A 223 -0.04 14.64 14.21
N LEU A 224 -0.98 15.42 14.75
CA LEU A 224 -1.39 16.73 14.21
C LEU A 224 -0.58 17.88 14.83
N PHE A 225 0.01 17.64 16.00
CA PHE A 225 0.92 18.51 16.74
C PHE A 225 2.14 17.73 17.20
N GLY A 226 3.26 18.39 17.37
CA GLY A 226 4.48 17.80 17.92
C GLY A 226 5.73 18.49 17.42
N ALA A 227 6.53 19.02 18.36
CA ALA A 227 7.83 19.57 18.08
C ALA A 227 8.88 18.47 17.82
N ALA A 228 9.91 18.80 17.04
CA ALA A 228 11.02 17.88 16.79
C ALA A 228 11.78 17.60 18.11
N PRO A 229 12.07 16.33 18.42
CA PRO A 229 12.84 15.97 19.59
C PRO A 229 14.33 16.35 19.39
N PRO A 230 15.13 16.40 20.46
CA PRO A 230 16.57 16.68 20.38
C PRO A 230 17.35 15.67 19.54
N LYS A 231 16.86 14.47 19.43
CA LYS A 231 17.37 13.39 18.59
C LYS A 231 16.23 12.82 17.74
N GLY A 232 16.45 12.75 16.43
CA GLY A 232 15.59 12.07 15.46
C GLY A 232 16.29 10.85 14.87
N GLN A 233 16.56 10.88 13.57
CA GLN A 233 17.18 9.79 12.79
C GLN A 233 18.62 10.11 12.32
N GLU A 234 19.22 11.19 12.79
CA GLU A 234 20.48 11.77 12.25
C GLU A 234 21.69 10.82 12.33
N MET A 235 21.66 9.85 13.23
CA MET A 235 22.77 8.92 13.44
C MET A 235 22.61 7.60 12.68
N ASP A 236 21.49 7.38 12.02
CA ASP A 236 21.11 6.10 11.37
C ASP A 236 21.25 4.87 12.30
N ASP A 237 21.28 5.10 13.60
CA ASP A 237 21.55 4.08 14.62
C ASP A 237 20.36 3.19 14.93
N HIS A 238 19.17 3.51 14.41
CA HIS A 238 18.02 2.60 14.44
C HIS A 238 18.10 1.59 13.30
N TYR A 239 18.34 2.03 12.07
CA TYR A 239 18.46 1.16 10.90
C TYR A 239 19.59 0.14 11.04
N PHE A 240 20.77 0.59 11.49
CA PHE A 240 21.95 -0.25 11.73
C PHE A 240 22.01 -0.83 13.15
N GLY A 241 20.97 -0.64 13.96
CA GLY A 241 20.89 -1.12 15.33
C GLY A 241 20.31 -2.53 15.47
N SER A 242 20.44 -3.10 16.65
CA SER A 242 19.76 -4.35 17.00
C SER A 242 18.27 -4.12 17.23
N ILE A 243 17.45 -5.12 16.89
CA ILE A 243 16.01 -5.11 17.18
C ILE A 243 15.84 -5.23 18.70
N LYS A 244 15.07 -4.30 19.29
CA LYS A 244 14.76 -4.31 20.73
C LYS A 244 13.94 -5.53 21.11
N GLU A 245 14.11 -6.07 22.31
CA GLU A 245 13.49 -7.33 22.75
C GLU A 245 11.98 -7.33 22.64
N ARG A 246 11.30 -6.26 23.04
CA ARG A 246 9.84 -6.12 22.95
C ARG A 246 9.35 -6.19 21.50
N VAL A 247 10.06 -5.53 20.60
CA VAL A 247 9.80 -5.57 19.16
C VAL A 247 10.08 -6.94 18.57
N ALA A 248 11.17 -7.61 18.98
CA ALA A 248 11.52 -8.96 18.54
C ALA A 248 10.45 -9.99 18.97
N CYS A 249 9.86 -9.85 20.15
CA CYS A 249 8.75 -10.69 20.60
C CYS A 249 7.51 -10.51 19.72
N PHE A 250 7.15 -9.26 19.42
CA PHE A 250 6.06 -8.95 18.48
C PHE A 250 6.33 -9.54 17.09
N MET A 251 7.52 -9.31 16.53
CA MET A 251 7.91 -9.83 15.23
C MET A 251 7.85 -11.36 15.17
N HIS A 252 8.24 -12.02 16.23
CA HIS A 252 8.17 -13.48 16.33
C HIS A 252 6.72 -13.99 16.31
N GLU A 253 5.84 -13.43 17.14
CA GLU A 253 4.42 -13.80 17.18
C GLU A 253 3.73 -13.52 15.85
N LEU A 254 4.02 -12.35 15.25
CA LEU A 254 3.52 -11.98 13.93
C LEU A 254 3.94 -13.01 12.86
N ASN A 255 5.20 -13.41 12.83
CA ASN A 255 5.70 -14.41 11.88
C ASN A 255 4.99 -15.75 12.05
N VAL A 256 4.84 -16.24 13.28
CA VAL A 256 4.15 -17.52 13.58
C VAL A 256 2.72 -17.50 13.08
N GLU A 257 2.00 -16.41 13.35
CA GLU A 257 0.62 -16.25 12.87
C GLU A 257 0.55 -16.21 11.34
N LEU A 258 1.40 -15.42 10.70
CA LEU A 258 1.45 -15.30 9.25
C LEU A 258 1.82 -16.63 8.57
N TRP A 259 2.77 -17.38 9.12
CA TRP A 259 3.13 -18.69 8.58
C TRP A 259 1.98 -19.70 8.69
N LYS A 260 1.23 -19.71 9.79
CA LYS A 260 0.03 -20.56 9.93
C LYS A 260 -1.01 -20.21 8.85
N LEU A 261 -1.13 -18.93 8.48
CA LEU A 261 -2.00 -18.45 7.42
C LEU A 261 -1.41 -18.61 6.01
N GLY A 262 -0.27 -19.29 5.87
CA GLY A 262 0.38 -19.53 4.58
C GLY A 262 1.05 -18.31 3.97
N VAL A 263 1.17 -17.22 4.71
CA VAL A 263 1.88 -16.00 4.26
C VAL A 263 3.39 -16.24 4.38
N PRO A 264 4.16 -16.15 3.29
CA PRO A 264 5.59 -16.44 3.29
C PRO A 264 6.42 -15.25 3.81
N ALA A 265 6.11 -14.76 5.03
CA ALA A 265 6.86 -13.72 5.70
C ALA A 265 8.31 -14.15 5.90
N LYS A 266 9.27 -13.35 5.42
CA LYS A 266 10.69 -13.75 5.36
C LYS A 266 11.61 -12.80 6.08
N THR A 267 11.53 -11.50 5.79
CA THR A 267 12.48 -10.50 6.29
C THR A 267 11.77 -9.54 7.21
N GLN A 268 12.39 -9.24 8.34
CA GLN A 268 11.97 -8.19 9.26
C GLN A 268 13.22 -7.44 9.75
N HIS A 269 13.18 -6.13 9.75
CA HIS A 269 14.27 -5.28 10.24
C HIS A 269 13.79 -3.91 10.71
N ASN A 270 14.68 -3.16 11.31
CA ASN A 270 14.45 -1.76 11.65
C ASN A 270 14.58 -0.89 10.40
N GLU A 271 13.72 0.12 10.28
CA GLU A 271 13.82 1.18 9.29
C GLU A 271 14.55 2.42 9.82
N VAL A 272 14.72 3.45 8.97
CA VAL A 272 15.57 4.62 9.29
C VAL A 272 14.97 5.45 10.42
N ALA A 273 13.68 5.71 10.42
CA ALA A 273 13.06 6.48 11.51
C ALA A 273 13.03 5.66 12.83
N PRO A 274 13.26 6.29 13.98
CA PRO A 274 13.05 5.63 15.26
C PRO A 274 11.63 5.04 15.36
N ALA A 275 11.50 3.86 15.95
CA ALA A 275 10.26 3.09 16.07
C ALA A 275 9.63 2.60 14.73
N GLN A 276 10.33 2.74 13.61
CA GLN A 276 9.90 2.25 12.30
C GLN A 276 10.53 0.90 11.99
N HIS A 277 9.76 0.03 11.36
CA HIS A 277 10.15 -1.33 11.01
C HIS A 277 9.57 -1.72 9.65
N GLU A 278 10.11 -2.80 9.05
CA GLU A 278 9.62 -3.37 7.80
C GLU A 278 9.42 -4.88 7.91
N LEU A 279 8.42 -5.38 7.20
CA LEU A 279 8.22 -6.81 6.92
C LEU A 279 8.14 -7.02 5.40
N ALA A 280 8.98 -7.92 4.87
CA ALA A 280 8.98 -8.30 3.47
C ALA A 280 8.68 -9.81 3.32
N PRO A 281 7.59 -10.19 2.62
CA PRO A 281 7.30 -11.57 2.25
C PRO A 281 8.07 -11.99 0.99
N ILE A 282 8.14 -13.30 0.75
CA ILE A 282 8.50 -13.82 -0.57
C ILE A 282 7.36 -13.45 -1.54
N PHE A 283 7.72 -13.14 -2.78
CA PHE A 283 6.75 -12.84 -3.84
C PHE A 283 5.89 -14.07 -4.19
N GLU A 284 4.66 -13.83 -4.58
CA GLU A 284 3.70 -14.84 -4.99
C GLU A 284 2.86 -14.34 -6.18
N ASP A 285 1.89 -15.14 -6.62
CA ASP A 285 0.83 -14.69 -7.52
C ASP A 285 0.20 -13.39 -6.99
N CYS A 286 -0.04 -12.43 -7.88
CA CYS A 286 -0.43 -11.08 -7.52
C CYS A 286 -1.75 -11.02 -6.72
N ASN A 287 -2.71 -11.91 -6.99
CA ASN A 287 -3.96 -12.00 -6.25
C ASN A 287 -3.71 -12.46 -4.81
N LYS A 288 -2.95 -13.57 -4.63
CA LYS A 288 -2.59 -14.09 -3.30
C LYS A 288 -1.75 -13.08 -2.52
N ALA A 289 -0.73 -12.49 -3.15
CA ALA A 289 0.12 -11.49 -2.51
C ALA A 289 -0.68 -10.29 -2.03
N THR A 290 -1.73 -9.90 -2.76
CA THR A 290 -2.62 -8.81 -2.35
C THR A 290 -3.45 -9.18 -1.13
N ASP A 291 -4.04 -10.37 -1.11
CA ASP A 291 -4.76 -10.89 0.07
C ASP A 291 -3.82 -11.04 1.27
N HIS A 292 -2.63 -11.62 1.08
CA HIS A 292 -1.62 -11.75 2.12
C HIS A 292 -1.19 -10.41 2.70
N ASN A 293 -1.04 -9.36 1.88
CA ASN A 293 -0.73 -8.03 2.40
C ASN A 293 -1.86 -7.46 3.28
N GLN A 294 -3.13 -7.72 2.96
CA GLN A 294 -4.25 -7.34 3.82
C GLN A 294 -4.19 -8.09 5.17
N LEU A 295 -3.90 -9.40 5.15
CA LEU A 295 -3.72 -10.20 6.36
C LEU A 295 -2.54 -9.71 7.20
N ILE A 296 -1.42 -9.34 6.57
CA ILE A 296 -0.26 -8.74 7.25
C ILE A 296 -0.68 -7.48 8.00
N MET A 297 -1.39 -6.56 7.34
CA MET A 297 -1.81 -5.30 7.96
C MET A 297 -2.78 -5.52 9.15
N GLU A 298 -3.71 -6.47 9.03
CA GLU A 298 -4.62 -6.83 10.12
C GLU A 298 -3.88 -7.49 11.29
N ALA A 299 -3.03 -8.47 11.00
CA ALA A 299 -2.23 -9.17 12.01
C ALA A 299 -1.31 -8.21 12.77
N MET A 300 -0.65 -7.27 12.08
CA MET A 300 0.19 -6.25 12.72
C MET A 300 -0.59 -5.42 13.74
N LYS A 301 -1.79 -4.95 13.39
CA LYS A 301 -2.65 -4.17 14.30
C LYS A 301 -3.13 -4.98 15.49
N ARG A 302 -3.49 -6.24 15.28
CA ARG A 302 -3.99 -7.12 16.35
C ARG A 302 -2.88 -7.53 17.30
N ILE A 303 -1.78 -8.05 16.76
CA ILE A 303 -0.69 -8.63 17.55
C ILE A 303 0.10 -7.57 18.32
N SER A 304 0.24 -6.34 17.78
CA SER A 304 0.90 -5.25 18.51
C SER A 304 0.25 -5.00 19.87
N GLY A 305 -1.07 -5.18 19.96
CA GLY A 305 -1.83 -5.06 21.23
C GLY A 305 -1.47 -6.10 22.29
N HIS A 306 -0.99 -7.29 21.90
CA HIS A 306 -0.54 -8.35 22.83
C HIS A 306 0.77 -7.99 23.52
N HIS A 307 1.57 -7.09 22.91
CA HIS A 307 2.85 -6.62 23.41
C HIS A 307 2.78 -5.20 23.99
N ASP A 308 1.59 -4.72 24.37
CA ASP A 308 1.35 -3.35 24.87
C ASP A 308 1.85 -2.26 23.92
N MET A 309 1.84 -2.54 22.62
CA MET A 309 2.19 -1.62 21.53
C MET A 309 0.99 -1.34 20.63
N THR A 310 1.11 -0.32 19.80
CA THR A 310 0.17 0.01 18.73
C THR A 310 0.93 0.13 17.43
N CYS A 311 0.48 -0.60 16.40
CA CYS A 311 1.01 -0.50 15.06
C CYS A 311 0.34 0.65 14.29
N LEU A 312 1.13 1.57 13.78
CA LEU A 312 0.70 2.66 12.92
C LEU A 312 1.06 2.35 11.47
N LEU A 313 0.03 2.26 10.61
CA LEU A 313 0.18 2.05 9.17
C LEU A 313 0.03 3.34 8.37
N HIS A 314 -0.16 4.50 9.03
CA HIS A 314 -0.21 5.79 8.34
C HIS A 314 1.14 6.10 7.69
N GLU A 315 1.12 6.74 6.52
CA GLU A 315 2.31 7.02 5.71
C GLU A 315 3.27 8.02 6.37
N LYS A 316 2.75 8.92 7.21
CA LYS A 316 3.55 9.95 7.89
C LYS A 316 3.01 10.20 9.31
N PRO A 317 3.21 9.26 10.25
CA PRO A 317 2.70 9.43 11.61
C PRO A 317 3.38 10.57 12.35
N PHE A 318 4.64 10.84 12.02
CA PHE A 318 5.48 11.86 12.67
C PHE A 318 6.12 12.78 11.62
N ALA A 319 6.03 14.07 11.83
CA ALA A 319 6.71 15.05 10.99
C ALA A 319 8.23 15.05 11.26
N GLY A 320 9.03 15.37 10.26
CA GLY A 320 10.48 15.54 10.42
C GLY A 320 11.32 14.25 10.41
N VAL A 321 10.69 13.07 10.36
CA VAL A 321 11.37 11.76 10.21
C VAL A 321 10.81 11.02 9.00
N ASN A 322 11.43 9.92 8.57
CA ASN A 322 10.94 9.10 7.46
C ASN A 322 9.49 8.67 7.66
N GLY A 323 8.75 8.61 6.56
CA GLY A 323 7.42 8.03 6.51
C GLY A 323 7.44 6.57 6.07
N SER A 324 6.29 5.90 6.15
CA SER A 324 6.12 4.50 5.75
C SER A 324 5.47 4.38 4.39
N GLY A 325 6.09 3.62 3.53
CA GLY A 325 5.56 3.20 2.23
C GLY A 325 5.31 1.71 2.16
N LYS A 326 5.12 1.27 0.93
CA LYS A 326 4.94 -0.12 0.58
C LYS A 326 5.58 -0.33 -0.78
N HIS A 327 6.76 -0.94 -0.83
CA HIS A 327 7.41 -1.19 -2.10
C HIS A 327 6.78 -2.42 -2.76
N VAL A 328 6.21 -2.25 -3.93
CA VAL A 328 5.59 -3.35 -4.69
C VAL A 328 6.60 -3.87 -5.70
N ASN A 329 7.16 -5.04 -5.43
CA ASN A 329 7.99 -5.78 -6.36
C ASN A 329 7.07 -6.51 -7.34
N TRP A 330 7.15 -6.18 -8.62
CA TRP A 330 6.26 -6.65 -9.67
C TRP A 330 7.03 -7.31 -10.82
N SER A 331 6.57 -8.47 -11.30
CA SER A 331 7.17 -9.18 -12.43
C SER A 331 6.13 -10.01 -13.18
N LEU A 332 6.53 -10.49 -14.39
CA LEU A 332 5.74 -11.36 -15.25
C LEU A 332 6.48 -12.68 -15.48
N SER A 333 5.77 -13.79 -15.36
CA SER A 333 6.34 -15.11 -15.63
C SER A 333 5.34 -16.00 -16.36
N THR A 334 5.82 -16.84 -17.27
CA THR A 334 5.02 -17.91 -17.85
C THR A 334 4.77 -19.03 -16.85
N ASP A 335 3.71 -19.78 -17.02
CA ASP A 335 3.39 -20.95 -16.19
C ASP A 335 4.36 -22.12 -16.35
N ASP A 336 5.13 -22.15 -17.44
CA ASP A 336 6.25 -23.09 -17.62
C ASP A 336 7.58 -22.60 -17.01
N GLY A 337 7.57 -21.46 -16.28
CA GLY A 337 8.65 -21.02 -15.39
C GLY A 337 9.62 -20.00 -15.96
N GLN A 338 9.36 -19.41 -17.12
CA GLN A 338 10.19 -18.34 -17.68
C GLN A 338 9.81 -16.98 -17.06
N ASN A 339 10.74 -16.30 -16.39
CA ASN A 339 10.57 -14.89 -16.02
C ASN A 339 10.82 -14.00 -17.23
N LEU A 340 9.81 -13.21 -17.63
CA LEU A 340 9.86 -12.37 -18.85
C LEU A 340 10.68 -11.07 -18.66
N LEU A 341 11.00 -10.75 -17.42
CA LEU A 341 11.84 -9.60 -17.02
C LEU A 341 13.25 -10.05 -16.59
N ASP A 342 13.62 -11.31 -16.81
CA ASP A 342 14.99 -11.76 -16.60
C ASP A 342 15.85 -11.42 -17.85
N PRO A 343 16.82 -10.50 -17.74
CA PRO A 343 17.68 -10.13 -18.85
C PRO A 343 18.60 -11.27 -19.31
N GLY A 344 18.82 -12.28 -18.46
CA GLY A 344 19.76 -13.35 -18.72
C GLY A 344 21.22 -12.90 -18.63
N LYS A 345 22.12 -13.72 -19.23
CA LYS A 345 23.57 -13.43 -19.21
C LYS A 345 24.01 -12.44 -20.29
N THR A 346 23.26 -12.34 -21.36
CA THR A 346 23.51 -11.47 -22.52
C THR A 346 22.25 -10.65 -22.82
N PRO A 347 21.94 -9.62 -21.98
CA PRO A 347 20.71 -8.83 -22.13
C PRO A 347 20.52 -8.21 -23.51
N HIS A 348 21.61 -7.81 -24.18
CA HIS A 348 21.60 -7.22 -25.52
C HIS A 348 21.16 -8.20 -26.62
N GLU A 349 21.22 -9.50 -26.38
CA GLU A 349 20.77 -10.56 -27.31
C GLU A 349 19.34 -11.05 -26.95
N ASN A 350 18.81 -10.69 -25.76
CA ASN A 350 17.50 -11.13 -25.30
C ASN A 350 16.40 -10.21 -25.81
N ALA A 351 16.06 -10.35 -27.08
CA ALA A 351 15.07 -9.50 -27.75
C ALA A 351 13.68 -9.57 -27.10
N GLN A 352 13.25 -10.75 -26.61
CA GLN A 352 11.98 -10.88 -25.89
C GLN A 352 11.96 -10.04 -24.63
N PHE A 353 13.00 -10.10 -23.81
CA PHE A 353 13.14 -9.27 -22.61
C PHE A 353 13.09 -7.77 -22.96
N LEU A 354 13.81 -7.35 -24.01
CA LEU A 354 13.82 -5.95 -24.44
C LEU A 354 12.44 -5.46 -24.90
N VAL A 355 11.63 -6.32 -25.54
CA VAL A 355 10.25 -5.98 -25.91
C VAL A 355 9.38 -5.75 -24.67
N PHE A 356 9.44 -6.66 -23.68
CA PHE A 356 8.70 -6.47 -22.42
C PHE A 356 9.16 -5.23 -21.67
N LEU A 357 10.45 -4.98 -21.60
CA LEU A 357 11.03 -3.78 -20.99
C LEU A 357 10.54 -2.50 -21.68
N CYS A 358 10.56 -2.47 -23.01
CA CYS A 358 10.05 -1.35 -23.80
C CYS A 358 8.55 -1.10 -23.59
N ALA A 359 7.74 -2.17 -23.48
CA ALA A 359 6.31 -2.02 -23.18
C ALA A 359 6.08 -1.34 -21.81
N ILE A 360 6.90 -1.67 -20.82
CA ILE A 360 6.84 -1.04 -19.48
C ILE A 360 7.30 0.43 -19.58
N ILE A 361 8.43 0.71 -20.21
CA ILE A 361 8.94 2.09 -20.37
C ILE A 361 7.89 2.97 -21.05
N LYS A 362 7.35 2.51 -22.16
CA LYS A 362 6.32 3.24 -22.90
C LYS A 362 5.05 3.45 -22.07
N GLY A 363 4.55 2.41 -21.42
CA GLY A 363 3.35 2.48 -20.59
C GLY A 363 3.50 3.47 -19.43
N VAL A 364 4.66 3.46 -18.75
CA VAL A 364 4.96 4.39 -17.66
C VAL A 364 5.05 5.84 -18.16
N ASP A 365 5.63 6.06 -19.34
CA ASP A 365 5.73 7.39 -19.94
C ASP A 365 4.38 7.90 -20.45
N GLU A 366 3.52 7.01 -20.95
CA GLU A 366 2.21 7.39 -21.48
C GLU A 366 1.13 7.59 -20.41
N TYR A 367 1.26 6.93 -19.24
CA TYR A 367 0.25 6.94 -18.17
C TYR A 367 0.80 7.30 -16.77
N PRO A 368 1.68 8.30 -16.64
CA PRO A 368 2.29 8.64 -15.35
C PRO A 368 1.25 9.12 -14.34
N GLU A 369 0.19 9.84 -14.79
CA GLU A 369 -0.89 10.32 -13.93
C GLU A 369 -1.67 9.16 -13.30
N LEU A 370 -1.92 8.08 -14.05
CA LEU A 370 -2.61 6.89 -13.55
C LEU A 370 -1.75 6.14 -12.52
N LEU A 371 -0.45 6.03 -12.76
CA LEU A 371 0.47 5.44 -11.78
C LEU A 371 0.56 6.30 -10.52
N ARG A 372 0.63 7.62 -10.66
CA ARG A 372 0.59 8.53 -9.50
C ARG A 372 -0.72 8.41 -8.73
N LEU A 373 -1.86 8.33 -9.42
CA LEU A 373 -3.17 8.10 -8.81
C LEU A 373 -3.21 6.79 -8.03
N SER A 374 -2.59 5.73 -8.55
CA SER A 374 -2.56 4.41 -7.90
C SER A 374 -1.90 4.43 -6.52
N ALA A 375 -0.99 5.39 -6.30
CA ALA A 375 -0.29 5.64 -5.05
C ALA A 375 -0.88 6.84 -4.26
N ALA A 376 -2.00 7.40 -4.69
CA ALA A 376 -2.58 8.57 -4.05
C ALA A 376 -3.43 8.20 -2.83
N ASN A 377 -3.11 8.81 -1.69
CA ASN A 377 -3.99 8.97 -0.56
C ASN A 377 -3.56 10.20 0.27
N PRO A 378 -4.41 10.78 1.12
CA PRO A 378 -4.07 11.98 1.90
C PRO A 378 -2.82 11.82 2.77
N GLY A 379 -2.61 10.64 3.36
CA GLY A 379 -1.42 10.34 4.16
C GLY A 379 -0.13 10.38 3.34
N ASN A 380 -0.18 9.88 2.11
CA ASN A 380 0.97 9.84 1.21
C ASN A 380 1.37 11.22 0.66
N ASP A 381 0.45 12.19 0.67
CA ASP A 381 0.75 13.59 0.33
C ASP A 381 1.72 14.25 1.33
N HIS A 382 1.78 13.73 2.56
CA HIS A 382 2.75 14.14 3.57
C HIS A 382 4.12 13.44 3.44
N ARG A 383 4.14 12.26 2.82
CA ARG A 383 5.34 11.42 2.70
C ARG A 383 6.13 11.74 1.43
N LEU A 384 5.48 11.78 0.27
CA LEU A 384 6.15 11.95 -1.03
C LEU A 384 6.91 13.27 -1.12
N GLY A 385 8.16 13.18 -1.56
CA GLY A 385 9.07 14.33 -1.66
C GLY A 385 9.65 14.82 -0.33
N SER A 386 9.50 14.04 0.75
CA SER A 386 10.07 14.38 2.07
C SER A 386 10.84 13.18 2.64
N GLN A 387 11.93 13.45 3.41
CA GLN A 387 12.75 12.47 4.12
C GLN A 387 12.83 11.10 3.41
N GLU A 388 13.65 11.02 2.38
CA GLU A 388 13.95 9.80 1.61
C GLU A 388 12.78 9.16 0.85
N ALA A 389 11.62 9.81 0.76
CA ALA A 389 10.55 9.37 -0.12
C ALA A 389 10.70 10.00 -1.52
N PRO A 390 10.41 9.25 -2.62
CA PRO A 390 10.53 9.79 -3.97
C PRO A 390 9.59 10.99 -4.16
N PRO A 391 9.96 11.95 -5.02
CA PRO A 391 9.06 13.03 -5.39
C PRO A 391 7.82 12.48 -6.13
N ALA A 392 6.76 13.29 -6.22
CA ALA A 392 5.51 12.92 -6.88
C ALA A 392 5.61 12.92 -8.42
N ILE A 393 6.80 12.63 -8.95
CA ILE A 393 7.11 12.51 -10.37
C ILE A 393 7.39 11.05 -10.68
N ILE A 394 6.72 10.49 -11.67
CA ILE A 394 6.99 9.13 -12.13
C ILE A 394 8.20 9.14 -13.05
N SER A 395 9.24 8.37 -12.69
CA SER A 395 10.42 8.11 -13.51
C SER A 395 10.91 6.68 -13.30
N ILE A 396 11.67 6.15 -14.25
CA ILE A 396 12.20 4.78 -14.24
C ILE A 396 13.71 4.83 -14.03
N PHE A 397 14.20 4.01 -13.10
CA PHE A 397 15.61 3.66 -12.97
C PHE A 397 15.88 2.32 -13.67
N LEU A 398 16.84 2.28 -14.58
CA LEU A 398 17.25 1.07 -15.29
C LEU A 398 18.61 0.52 -14.85
N GLY A 399 19.50 1.39 -14.42
CA GLY A 399 20.90 1.09 -14.10
C GLY A 399 21.83 1.06 -15.32
N ASP A 400 23.14 1.19 -15.05
CA ASP A 400 24.18 1.41 -16.06
C ASP A 400 24.18 0.37 -17.19
N GLN A 401 23.92 -0.90 -16.87
CA GLN A 401 23.97 -1.97 -17.88
C GLN A 401 22.87 -1.85 -18.93
N LEU A 402 21.64 -1.60 -18.53
CA LEU A 402 20.53 -1.47 -19.47
C LEU A 402 20.58 -0.14 -20.20
N GLN A 403 21.01 0.91 -19.53
CA GLN A 403 21.22 2.23 -20.15
C GLN A 403 22.25 2.11 -21.28
N ASP A 404 23.40 1.48 -21.04
CA ASP A 404 24.43 1.25 -22.07
C ASP A 404 23.88 0.45 -23.28
N ILE A 405 23.10 -0.59 -23.04
CA ILE A 405 22.48 -1.38 -24.10
C ILE A 405 21.53 -0.54 -24.95
N PHE A 406 20.68 0.27 -24.33
CA PHE A 406 19.75 1.12 -25.05
C PHE A 406 20.46 2.25 -25.81
N ASP A 407 21.53 2.81 -25.26
CA ASP A 407 22.35 3.80 -25.96
C ASP A 407 23.02 3.19 -27.20
N GLN A 408 23.51 1.94 -27.13
CA GLN A 408 24.01 1.21 -28.29
C GLN A 408 22.91 0.96 -29.34
N ILE A 409 21.68 0.56 -28.90
CA ILE A 409 20.54 0.32 -29.79
C ILE A 409 20.15 1.60 -30.53
N GLU A 410 20.12 2.73 -29.85
CA GLU A 410 19.85 4.05 -30.47
C GLU A 410 20.85 4.37 -31.60
N HIS A 411 22.12 3.99 -31.43
CA HIS A 411 23.20 4.31 -32.37
C HIS A 411 23.49 3.22 -33.43
N GLY A 412 22.64 2.20 -33.53
CA GLY A 412 22.74 1.23 -34.65
C GLY A 412 22.84 -0.25 -34.26
N GLY A 413 22.65 -0.59 -33.00
CA GLY A 413 22.57 -1.96 -32.51
C GLY A 413 23.55 -2.29 -31.38
N ALA A 414 23.06 -3.02 -30.37
CA ALA A 414 23.86 -3.43 -29.23
C ALA A 414 24.72 -4.66 -29.59
N THR A 415 26.00 -4.55 -29.36
CA THR A 415 26.98 -5.63 -29.64
C THR A 415 27.63 -6.17 -28.37
N SER A 416 27.39 -5.55 -27.23
CA SER A 416 27.98 -5.92 -25.94
C SER A 416 27.09 -5.48 -24.79
N SER A 417 27.34 -6.04 -23.62
CA SER A 417 26.77 -5.57 -22.34
C SER A 417 27.84 -5.42 -21.28
N LEU A 418 27.72 -4.42 -20.43
CA LEU A 418 28.61 -4.22 -19.30
C LEU A 418 28.53 -5.44 -18.38
N GLN A 419 29.67 -6.04 -18.07
CA GLN A 419 29.73 -7.15 -17.12
C GLN A 419 30.05 -6.64 -15.72
N GLY A 420 29.27 -7.07 -14.74
CA GLY A 420 29.57 -6.83 -13.33
C GLY A 420 30.96 -7.39 -12.97
N GLY A 421 31.85 -6.54 -12.47
CA GLY A 421 33.18 -6.95 -12.00
C GLY A 421 33.11 -7.77 -10.70
N ARG A 422 34.24 -8.32 -10.25
CA ARG A 422 34.37 -8.89 -8.89
C ARG A 422 34.86 -7.81 -7.93
N MET A 423 34.14 -7.65 -6.82
CA MET A 423 34.56 -6.80 -5.72
C MET A 423 35.52 -7.61 -4.82
N ARG A 424 36.77 -7.13 -4.66
CA ARG A 424 37.74 -7.64 -3.69
C ARG A 424 37.83 -6.65 -2.53
N VAL A 425 37.49 -7.13 -1.35
CA VAL A 425 37.47 -6.29 -0.13
C VAL A 425 38.87 -6.13 0.49
N GLY A 426 39.92 -6.68 -0.17
CA GLY A 426 41.30 -6.55 0.29
C GLY A 426 41.71 -7.46 1.45
N VAL A 427 40.82 -8.35 1.89
CA VAL A 427 41.06 -9.29 3.00
C VAL A 427 40.89 -10.73 2.47
N ASN A 428 41.91 -11.58 2.67
CA ASN A 428 41.91 -12.95 2.14
C ASN A 428 40.89 -13.90 2.81
N THR A 429 40.39 -13.54 3.98
CA THR A 429 39.36 -14.30 4.73
C THR A 429 37.93 -14.03 4.28
N LEU A 430 37.72 -13.02 3.43
CA LEU A 430 36.40 -12.71 2.87
C LEU A 430 36.27 -13.19 1.43
N PRO A 431 35.11 -13.77 1.04
CA PRO A 431 34.91 -14.22 -0.32
C PRO A 431 34.90 -13.03 -1.29
N ALA A 432 35.42 -13.26 -2.51
CA ALA A 432 35.26 -12.28 -3.59
C ALA A 432 33.81 -12.31 -4.07
N LEU A 433 33.09 -11.20 -3.87
CA LEU A 433 31.70 -11.05 -4.29
C LEU A 433 31.63 -10.64 -5.77
N LYS A 434 30.65 -11.14 -6.51
CA LYS A 434 30.30 -10.54 -7.80
C LYS A 434 29.72 -9.15 -7.52
N LYS A 435 30.22 -8.16 -8.24
CA LYS A 435 29.60 -6.82 -8.25
C LYS A 435 28.27 -6.96 -8.97
N ASP A 436 27.20 -6.57 -8.30
CA ASP A 436 25.88 -6.50 -8.93
C ASP A 436 25.93 -5.42 -10.02
N ALA A 437 25.45 -5.75 -11.22
CA ALA A 437 25.43 -4.80 -12.34
C ALA A 437 24.23 -3.85 -12.23
N THR A 438 23.27 -4.15 -11.36
CA THR A 438 22.09 -3.33 -11.05
C THR A 438 22.24 -2.80 -9.64
N ASP A 439 22.82 -1.59 -9.49
CA ASP A 439 22.77 -0.89 -8.22
C ASP A 439 21.33 -0.38 -7.97
N ARG A 440 20.89 -0.39 -6.69
CA ARG A 440 19.55 0.12 -6.33
C ARG A 440 19.60 1.62 -6.20
N ASN A 441 18.88 2.35 -7.05
CA ASN A 441 18.63 3.76 -6.82
C ASN A 441 17.43 3.93 -5.87
N ARG A 442 17.70 4.16 -4.60
CA ARG A 442 16.69 4.36 -3.56
C ARG A 442 15.82 5.60 -3.77
N THR A 443 16.24 6.51 -4.64
CA THR A 443 15.51 7.76 -4.91
C THR A 443 14.51 7.65 -6.05
N SER A 444 14.56 6.57 -6.84
CA SER A 444 13.65 6.34 -7.96
C SER A 444 12.29 5.83 -7.49
N PRO A 445 11.17 6.36 -7.99
CA PRO A 445 9.83 5.88 -7.69
C PRO A 445 9.51 4.53 -8.32
N PHE A 446 10.18 4.19 -9.44
CA PHE A 446 9.97 2.94 -10.17
C PHE A 446 11.32 2.44 -10.70
N ALA A 447 11.85 1.37 -10.11
CA ALA A 447 13.21 0.90 -10.36
C ALA A 447 13.23 -0.54 -10.88
N PHE A 448 14.04 -0.80 -11.91
CA PHE A 448 14.37 -2.15 -12.33
C PHE A 448 15.42 -2.75 -11.39
N THR A 449 15.14 -3.92 -10.82
CA THR A 449 15.99 -4.57 -9.80
C THR A 449 16.40 -5.98 -10.22
N GLY A 450 16.85 -6.14 -11.47
CA GLY A 450 17.45 -7.35 -12.00
C GLY A 450 16.50 -8.28 -12.77
N ASN A 451 15.32 -8.58 -12.25
CA ASN A 451 14.31 -9.40 -12.93
C ASN A 451 12.88 -9.01 -12.58
N LYS A 452 12.70 -7.82 -12.04
CA LYS A 452 11.43 -7.24 -11.62
C LYS A 452 11.53 -5.73 -11.53
N PHE A 453 10.39 -5.07 -11.46
CA PHE A 453 10.30 -3.66 -11.09
C PHE A 453 9.85 -3.51 -9.65
N GLU A 454 10.39 -2.53 -8.98
CA GLU A 454 10.03 -2.10 -7.63
C GLU A 454 9.32 -0.74 -7.72
N PHE A 455 8.02 -0.72 -7.44
CA PHE A 455 7.24 0.51 -7.35
C PHE A 455 7.21 1.01 -5.91
N ARG A 456 7.90 2.12 -5.64
CA ARG A 456 8.24 2.61 -4.30
C ARG A 456 7.29 3.68 -3.76
N MET A 457 6.38 4.18 -4.58
CA MET A 457 5.41 5.21 -4.19
C MET A 457 4.22 4.71 -3.36
N PRO A 458 3.72 3.47 -3.48
CA PRO A 458 2.49 3.06 -2.83
C PRO A 458 2.48 3.34 -1.34
N PRO A 459 1.33 3.80 -0.79
CA PRO A 459 1.18 4.15 0.62
C PRO A 459 1.08 2.92 1.51
N SER A 460 1.66 2.97 2.72
CA SER A 460 1.71 1.84 3.64
C SER A 460 0.34 1.38 4.13
N SER A 461 -0.65 2.27 4.22
CA SER A 461 -2.00 1.95 4.70
C SER A 461 -2.93 1.38 3.62
N ALA A 462 -2.59 1.51 2.33
CA ALA A 462 -3.47 1.12 1.23
C ALA A 462 -3.24 -0.33 0.76
N SER A 463 -4.23 -0.89 0.05
CA SER A 463 -4.09 -2.14 -0.68
C SER A 463 -3.15 -1.99 -1.87
N ILE A 464 -2.33 -2.99 -2.14
CA ILE A 464 -1.49 -3.05 -3.35
C ILE A 464 -2.29 -3.36 -4.63
N SER A 465 -3.59 -3.62 -4.52
CA SER A 465 -4.44 -3.84 -5.69
C SER A 465 -4.41 -2.64 -6.64
N GLY A 466 -4.51 -1.39 -6.12
CA GLY A 466 -4.48 -0.18 -6.94
C GLY A 466 -3.26 -0.07 -7.85
N PRO A 467 -2.05 -0.09 -7.30
CA PRO A 467 -0.81 -0.11 -8.08
C PRO A 467 -0.75 -1.24 -9.11
N ASN A 468 -1.12 -2.46 -8.70
CA ASN A 468 -1.03 -3.63 -9.56
C ASN A 468 -2.03 -3.60 -10.73
N PHE A 469 -3.33 -3.30 -10.50
CA PHE A 469 -4.26 -3.27 -11.62
C PHE A 469 -3.97 -2.12 -12.59
N SER A 470 -3.46 -0.99 -12.11
CA SER A 470 -3.04 0.12 -12.96
C SER A 470 -1.85 -0.28 -13.83
N LEU A 471 -0.78 -0.83 -13.23
CA LEU A 471 0.41 -1.25 -13.96
C LEU A 471 0.10 -2.39 -14.94
N ASN A 472 -0.65 -3.41 -14.52
CA ASN A 472 -1.04 -4.52 -15.39
C ASN A 472 -1.80 -4.03 -16.63
N THR A 473 -2.73 -3.09 -16.46
CA THR A 473 -3.57 -2.59 -17.57
C THR A 473 -2.75 -1.73 -18.54
N ILE A 474 -1.85 -0.89 -18.01
CA ILE A 474 -0.94 -0.07 -18.83
C ILE A 474 -0.02 -0.99 -19.66
N VAL A 475 0.56 -2.01 -19.03
CA VAL A 475 1.44 -2.96 -19.73
C VAL A 475 0.66 -3.80 -20.73
N ALA A 476 -0.57 -4.22 -20.42
CA ALA A 476 -1.44 -4.93 -21.37
C ALA A 476 -1.71 -4.09 -22.63
N GLU A 477 -1.93 -2.79 -22.48
CA GLU A 477 -2.14 -1.89 -23.62
C GLU A 477 -0.93 -1.83 -24.55
N GLU A 478 0.27 -1.68 -23.98
CA GLU A 478 1.48 -1.56 -24.80
C GLU A 478 1.87 -2.90 -25.43
N LEU A 479 1.71 -4.01 -24.69
CA LEU A 479 1.90 -5.35 -25.26
C LEU A 479 0.91 -5.65 -26.38
N GLN A 480 -0.34 -5.16 -26.29
CA GLN A 480 -1.31 -5.30 -27.38
C GLN A 480 -0.84 -4.56 -28.63
N LYS A 481 -0.45 -3.27 -28.50
CA LYS A 481 0.05 -2.48 -29.64
C LYS A 481 1.27 -3.14 -30.28
N PHE A 482 2.19 -3.67 -29.47
CA PHE A 482 3.38 -4.36 -29.95
C PHE A 482 3.03 -5.69 -30.65
N ALA A 483 2.12 -6.48 -30.09
CA ALA A 483 1.67 -7.71 -30.71
C ALA A 483 0.97 -7.45 -32.05
N ASP A 484 0.08 -6.47 -32.13
CA ASP A 484 -0.63 -6.09 -33.35
C ASP A 484 0.33 -5.69 -34.47
N GLU A 485 1.44 -5.04 -34.16
CA GLU A 485 2.49 -4.67 -35.12
C GLU A 485 3.35 -5.90 -35.52
N LEU A 486 3.81 -6.65 -34.55
CA LEU A 486 4.73 -7.77 -34.79
C LEU A 486 4.08 -8.96 -35.49
N GLU A 487 2.78 -9.21 -35.27
CA GLU A 487 2.01 -10.26 -35.95
C GLU A 487 1.85 -10.01 -37.45
N GLN A 488 1.97 -8.74 -37.88
CA GLN A 488 1.83 -8.33 -39.30
C GLN A 488 3.19 -8.17 -40.00
N ALA A 489 4.32 -8.33 -39.29
CA ALA A 489 5.63 -8.08 -39.82
C ALA A 489 6.09 -9.15 -40.81
N GLU A 490 6.54 -8.77 -42.00
CA GLU A 490 7.13 -9.68 -42.98
C GLU A 490 8.50 -10.22 -42.51
N ASP A 491 9.34 -9.36 -41.88
CA ASP A 491 10.58 -9.71 -41.22
C ASP A 491 10.46 -9.44 -39.72
N PHE A 492 10.19 -10.49 -38.95
CA PHE A 492 9.95 -10.42 -37.52
C PHE A 492 11.18 -9.83 -36.77
N ASN A 493 12.39 -10.26 -37.10
CA ASN A 493 13.58 -9.81 -36.39
C ASN A 493 13.88 -8.33 -36.67
N ALA A 494 13.73 -7.87 -37.91
CA ALA A 494 13.88 -6.47 -38.26
C ALA A 494 12.80 -5.61 -37.58
N ALA A 495 11.56 -6.08 -37.53
CA ALA A 495 10.47 -5.39 -36.85
C ALA A 495 10.70 -5.28 -35.34
N VAL A 496 11.16 -6.32 -34.67
CA VAL A 496 11.51 -6.30 -33.23
C VAL A 496 12.62 -5.28 -32.96
N HIS A 497 13.68 -5.26 -33.77
CA HIS A 497 14.77 -4.29 -33.62
C HIS A 497 14.29 -2.85 -33.76
N GLU A 498 13.49 -2.57 -34.77
CA GLU A 498 12.95 -1.22 -34.99
C GLU A 498 11.94 -0.81 -33.91
N LEU A 499 11.09 -1.74 -33.46
CA LEU A 499 10.16 -1.53 -32.36
C LEU A 499 10.89 -1.09 -31.07
N VAL A 500 11.92 -1.86 -30.68
CA VAL A 500 12.72 -1.58 -29.47
C VAL A 500 13.43 -0.22 -29.61
N ARG A 501 14.10 0.01 -30.75
CA ARG A 501 14.84 1.27 -31.01
C ARG A 501 13.89 2.48 -30.96
N ARG A 502 12.80 2.43 -31.70
CA ARG A 502 11.80 3.52 -31.78
C ARG A 502 11.20 3.80 -30.42
N THR A 503 10.76 2.77 -29.73
CA THR A 503 10.14 2.92 -28.40
C THR A 503 11.09 3.57 -27.40
N TYR A 504 12.35 3.14 -27.36
CA TYR A 504 13.32 3.77 -26.49
C TYR A 504 13.53 5.25 -26.81
N VAL A 505 13.76 5.58 -28.08
CA VAL A 505 14.00 6.98 -28.52
C VAL A 505 12.83 7.89 -28.18
N GLU A 506 11.60 7.43 -28.38
CA GLU A 506 10.38 8.21 -28.15
C GLU A 506 10.07 8.39 -26.66
N HIS A 507 10.39 7.40 -25.80
CA HIS A 507 9.94 7.33 -24.41
C HIS A 507 11.07 7.45 -23.37
N LYS A 508 12.33 7.60 -23.78
CA LYS A 508 13.47 7.69 -22.85
C LYS A 508 13.42 8.89 -21.90
N ARG A 509 12.53 9.84 -22.13
CA ARG A 509 12.34 11.01 -21.23
C ARG A 509 11.96 10.62 -19.81
N VAL A 510 11.30 9.47 -19.61
CA VAL A 510 10.89 8.97 -18.30
C VAL A 510 12.03 8.27 -17.54
N ILE A 511 13.14 7.91 -18.24
CA ILE A 511 14.29 7.22 -17.65
C ILE A 511 15.19 8.23 -16.93
N PHE A 512 15.49 7.95 -15.67
CA PHE A 512 16.37 8.79 -14.85
C PHE A 512 17.13 7.97 -13.82
N ASP A 513 18.44 7.90 -13.98
CA ASP A 513 19.34 7.13 -13.11
C ASP A 513 20.06 8.00 -12.05
N GLY A 514 19.74 9.28 -11.98
CA GLY A 514 20.33 10.24 -11.05
C GLY A 514 19.64 10.30 -9.69
N ASN A 515 20.00 11.31 -8.88
CA ASN A 515 19.41 11.56 -7.57
C ASN A 515 18.01 12.20 -7.70
N GLY A 516 16.96 11.40 -7.49
CA GLY A 516 15.56 11.85 -7.56
C GLY A 516 15.14 12.80 -6.43
N TYR A 517 15.96 12.98 -5.39
CA TYR A 517 15.66 13.94 -4.30
C TYR A 517 16.19 15.35 -4.56
N SER A 518 16.99 15.54 -5.63
CA SER A 518 17.62 16.81 -5.89
C SER A 518 16.66 17.85 -6.50
N GLU A 519 16.89 19.13 -6.24
CA GLU A 519 16.14 20.23 -6.86
C GLU A 519 16.38 20.27 -8.38
N GLU A 520 17.57 19.91 -8.84
CA GLU A 520 17.92 19.84 -10.27
C GLU A 520 17.05 18.81 -11.00
N TRP A 521 16.64 17.73 -10.30
CA TRP A 521 15.71 16.77 -10.88
C TRP A 521 14.32 17.37 -11.11
N LEU A 522 13.82 18.18 -10.20
CA LEU A 522 12.51 18.85 -10.36
C LEU A 522 12.50 19.76 -11.60
N GLU A 523 13.60 20.51 -11.82
CA GLU A 523 13.76 21.34 -13.00
C GLU A 523 13.87 20.50 -14.27
N GLU A 524 14.68 19.46 -14.26
CA GLU A 524 14.88 18.54 -15.39
C GLU A 524 13.58 17.81 -15.75
N ALA A 525 12.85 17.30 -14.79
CA ALA A 525 11.56 16.64 -15.01
C ALA A 525 10.54 17.60 -15.66
N THR A 526 10.50 18.84 -15.20
CA THR A 526 9.67 19.88 -15.81
C THR A 526 10.08 20.14 -17.27
N ARG A 527 11.37 20.23 -17.56
CA ARG A 527 11.89 20.39 -18.92
C ARG A 527 11.55 19.20 -19.82
N ARG A 528 11.53 17.98 -19.28
CA ARG A 528 11.12 16.77 -20.00
C ARG A 528 9.60 16.64 -20.16
N GLY A 529 8.82 17.53 -19.55
CA GLY A 529 7.35 17.49 -19.56
C GLY A 529 6.76 16.35 -18.72
N LEU A 530 7.47 15.91 -17.67
CA LEU A 530 6.96 14.92 -16.73
C LEU A 530 6.05 15.58 -15.69
N PRO A 531 4.86 15.06 -15.42
CA PRO A 531 3.94 15.66 -14.45
C PRO A 531 4.44 15.47 -13.01
N ASN A 532 4.31 16.55 -12.21
CA ASN A 532 4.56 16.55 -10.78
C ASN A 532 3.25 16.76 -10.01
N ILE A 533 2.57 15.67 -9.66
CA ILE A 533 1.26 15.70 -8.99
C ILE A 533 1.45 15.51 -7.49
N THR A 534 1.59 16.60 -6.76
CA THR A 534 2.00 16.63 -5.36
C THR A 534 0.91 16.24 -4.35
N ASN A 535 -0.35 16.20 -4.75
CA ASN A 535 -1.46 15.89 -3.85
C ASN A 535 -2.47 14.91 -4.47
N SER A 536 -3.22 14.25 -3.58
CA SER A 536 -4.20 13.23 -3.94
C SER A 536 -5.40 13.78 -4.69
N VAL A 537 -5.82 15.01 -4.40
CA VAL A 537 -7.02 15.62 -5.03
C VAL A 537 -6.79 15.82 -6.52
N ASP A 538 -5.61 16.35 -6.89
CA ASP A 538 -5.24 16.51 -8.29
C ASP A 538 -5.08 15.15 -8.99
N ALA A 539 -4.50 14.15 -8.29
CA ALA A 539 -4.29 12.83 -8.86
C ALA A 539 -5.60 12.12 -9.25
N VAL A 540 -6.69 12.35 -8.51
CA VAL A 540 -8.00 11.70 -8.79
C VAL A 540 -8.50 12.00 -10.19
N GLN A 541 -8.11 13.16 -10.79
CA GLN A 541 -8.52 13.53 -12.14
C GLN A 541 -8.16 12.47 -13.19
N ALA A 542 -7.09 11.71 -12.98
CA ALA A 542 -6.66 10.66 -13.90
C ALA A 542 -7.72 9.58 -14.15
N PHE A 543 -8.62 9.28 -13.19
CA PHE A 543 -9.74 8.36 -13.42
C PHE A 543 -10.79 8.89 -14.38
N LEU A 544 -10.84 10.20 -14.57
CA LEU A 544 -11.83 10.89 -15.42
C LEU A 544 -11.23 11.32 -16.76
N ASP A 545 -9.95 11.05 -17.01
CA ASP A 545 -9.29 11.31 -18.27
C ASP A 545 -9.77 10.33 -19.34
N ASP A 546 -10.16 10.84 -20.51
CA ASP A 546 -10.68 10.04 -21.63
C ASP A 546 -9.73 8.91 -22.03
N LYS A 547 -8.41 9.18 -22.03
CA LYS A 547 -7.37 8.18 -22.34
C LYS A 547 -7.38 7.02 -21.32
N VAL A 548 -7.58 7.30 -20.05
CA VAL A 548 -7.64 6.30 -18.98
C VAL A 548 -8.97 5.53 -19.03
N VAL A 549 -10.07 6.23 -19.30
CA VAL A 549 -11.39 5.59 -19.48
C VAL A 549 -11.36 4.61 -20.66
N GLU A 550 -10.77 5.01 -21.79
CA GLU A 550 -10.59 4.14 -22.94
C GLU A 550 -9.69 2.94 -22.63
N LEU A 551 -8.55 3.17 -21.96
CA LEU A 551 -7.63 2.13 -21.53
C LEU A 551 -8.33 1.02 -20.73
N PHE A 552 -9.00 1.39 -19.66
CA PHE A 552 -9.68 0.43 -18.78
C PHE A 552 -10.87 -0.26 -19.47
N GLY A 553 -11.64 0.48 -20.25
CA GLY A 553 -12.78 -0.05 -21.02
C GLY A 553 -12.34 -1.05 -22.08
N LYS A 554 -11.29 -0.75 -22.83
CA LYS A 554 -10.71 -1.61 -23.88
C LYS A 554 -10.26 -2.97 -23.34
N HIS A 555 -9.63 -2.97 -22.18
CA HIS A 555 -9.14 -4.19 -21.54
C HIS A 555 -10.16 -4.88 -20.63
N GLY A 556 -11.37 -4.30 -20.46
CA GLY A 556 -12.44 -4.85 -19.64
C GLY A 556 -12.13 -4.87 -18.14
N VAL A 557 -11.24 -3.99 -17.68
CA VAL A 557 -10.82 -3.93 -16.27
C VAL A 557 -11.80 -3.11 -15.42
N LEU A 558 -12.12 -1.90 -15.87
CA LEU A 558 -13.11 -1.03 -15.25
C LEU A 558 -13.95 -0.33 -16.33
N SER A 559 -15.25 -0.26 -16.13
CA SER A 559 -16.15 0.55 -16.95
C SER A 559 -16.01 2.04 -16.58
N SER A 560 -16.51 2.91 -17.46
CA SER A 560 -16.54 4.36 -17.19
C SER A 560 -17.34 4.70 -15.93
N ILE A 561 -18.41 3.99 -15.65
CA ILE A 561 -19.24 4.16 -14.44
C ILE A 561 -18.45 3.74 -13.19
N GLU A 562 -17.72 2.61 -13.26
CA GLU A 562 -16.87 2.16 -12.15
C GLU A 562 -15.71 3.13 -11.87
N LEU A 563 -15.13 3.74 -12.91
CA LEU A 563 -14.07 4.76 -12.77
C LEU A 563 -14.60 6.05 -12.14
N GLN A 564 -15.76 6.53 -12.62
CA GLN A 564 -16.42 7.71 -12.05
C GLN A 564 -16.76 7.50 -10.57
N ALA A 565 -17.32 6.34 -10.23
CA ALA A 565 -17.62 6.00 -8.83
C ALA A 565 -16.38 5.99 -7.94
N ARG A 566 -15.25 5.47 -8.45
CA ARG A 566 -13.99 5.46 -7.71
C ARG A 566 -13.42 6.87 -7.51
N ALA A 567 -13.57 7.74 -8.49
CA ALA A 567 -13.19 9.15 -8.34
C ALA A 567 -14.01 9.84 -7.25
N GLU A 568 -15.34 9.67 -7.28
CA GLU A 568 -16.25 10.22 -6.26
C GLU A 568 -15.91 9.71 -4.85
N ILE A 569 -15.67 8.41 -4.68
CA ILE A 569 -15.28 7.82 -3.39
C ILE A 569 -13.95 8.39 -2.90
N ARG A 570 -12.97 8.63 -3.77
CA ARG A 570 -11.68 9.21 -3.37
C ARG A 570 -11.81 10.67 -2.95
N TYR A 571 -12.60 11.48 -3.65
CA TYR A 571 -12.91 12.85 -3.22
C TYR A 571 -13.62 12.87 -1.87
N GLU A 572 -14.66 12.07 -1.72
CA GLU A 572 -15.41 11.95 -0.46
C GLU A 572 -14.51 11.48 0.70
N ALA A 573 -13.64 10.50 0.47
CA ALA A 573 -12.69 10.03 1.47
C ALA A 573 -11.69 11.11 1.88
N TYR A 574 -11.17 11.90 0.92
CA TYR A 574 -10.30 13.04 1.21
C TYR A 574 -11.00 14.09 2.09
N ILE A 575 -12.20 14.49 1.70
CA ILE A 575 -13.03 15.44 2.46
C ILE A 575 -13.21 14.96 3.90
N LYS A 576 -13.65 13.71 4.07
CA LYS A 576 -13.92 13.14 5.40
C LYS A 576 -12.66 13.07 6.26
N GLN A 577 -11.53 12.64 5.68
CA GLN A 577 -10.26 12.54 6.40
C GLN A 577 -9.77 13.91 6.87
N ILE A 578 -9.66 14.90 5.98
CA ILE A 578 -9.19 16.23 6.33
C ILE A 578 -10.16 16.91 7.34
N ASN A 579 -11.48 16.71 7.19
CA ASN A 579 -12.46 17.21 8.15
C ASN A 579 -12.29 16.59 9.56
N ILE A 580 -12.01 15.26 9.64
CA ILE A 580 -11.73 14.60 10.92
C ILE A 580 -10.45 15.17 11.54
N GLU A 581 -9.39 15.33 10.75
CA GLU A 581 -8.13 15.89 11.20
C GLU A 581 -8.31 17.33 11.70
N ALA A 582 -8.99 18.20 10.94
CA ALA A 582 -9.28 19.58 11.33
C ALA A 582 -10.06 19.66 12.64
N LYS A 583 -11.14 18.90 12.77
CA LYS A 583 -11.94 18.84 14.00
C LYS A 583 -11.16 18.29 15.20
N THR A 584 -10.26 17.34 14.96
CA THR A 584 -9.38 16.81 16.00
C THR A 584 -8.38 17.88 16.46
N MET A 585 -7.78 18.65 15.53
CA MET A 585 -6.93 19.79 15.89
C MET A 585 -7.66 20.84 16.70
N LEU A 586 -8.87 21.21 16.29
CA LEU A 586 -9.73 22.17 17.02
C LEU A 586 -10.02 21.67 18.45
N ASP A 587 -10.38 20.41 18.62
CA ASP A 587 -10.65 19.82 19.93
C ASP A 587 -9.40 19.80 20.83
N MET A 588 -8.25 19.32 20.30
CA MET A 588 -7.00 19.24 21.05
C MET A 588 -6.45 20.62 21.42
N ALA A 589 -6.42 21.55 20.47
CA ALA A 589 -5.94 22.91 20.72
C ALA A 589 -6.81 23.66 21.74
N SER A 590 -8.14 23.54 21.63
CA SER A 590 -9.08 24.23 22.52
C SER A 590 -9.13 23.65 23.92
N LYS A 591 -9.09 22.32 24.06
CA LYS A 591 -9.39 21.63 25.33
C LYS A 591 -8.16 21.08 26.04
N GLN A 592 -7.05 20.93 25.36
CA GLN A 592 -5.81 20.40 25.93
C GLN A 592 -4.70 21.43 25.91
N ILE A 593 -4.23 21.87 24.73
CA ILE A 593 -3.05 22.74 24.59
C ILE A 593 -3.30 24.11 25.24
N ARG A 594 -4.31 24.85 24.78
CA ARG A 594 -4.58 26.20 25.28
C ARG A 594 -4.78 26.28 26.81
N PRO A 595 -5.56 25.40 27.46
CA PRO A 595 -5.70 25.42 28.91
C PRO A 595 -4.41 25.14 29.67
N ALA A 596 -3.60 24.19 29.17
CA ALA A 596 -2.30 23.87 29.78
C ALA A 596 -1.32 25.04 29.69
N VAL A 597 -1.24 25.69 28.53
CA VAL A 597 -0.40 26.88 28.32
C VAL A 597 -0.84 28.04 29.20
N VAL A 598 -2.14 28.32 29.29
CA VAL A 598 -2.69 29.40 30.16
C VAL A 598 -2.35 29.15 31.63
N LYS A 599 -2.46 27.90 32.09
CA LYS A 599 -2.11 27.52 33.46
C LYS A 599 -0.62 27.76 33.72
N TYR A 600 0.27 27.25 32.85
CA TYR A 600 1.71 27.44 33.01
C TYR A 600 2.14 28.91 32.91
N ALA A 601 1.59 29.70 32.00
CA ALA A 601 1.79 31.16 31.95
C ALA A 601 1.43 31.84 33.26
N GLY A 602 0.34 31.40 33.89
CA GLY A 602 -0.06 31.89 35.22
C GLY A 602 0.93 31.55 36.31
N GLU A 603 1.53 30.35 36.30
CA GLU A 603 2.61 29.91 37.24
C GLU A 603 3.87 30.76 37.06
N VAL A 604 4.31 31.00 35.81
CA VAL A 604 5.45 31.88 35.50
C VAL A 604 5.17 33.32 35.97
N ALA A 605 3.99 33.86 35.73
CA ALA A 605 3.61 35.18 36.17
C ALA A 605 3.64 35.33 37.71
N GLN A 606 3.17 34.32 38.45
CA GLN A 606 3.25 34.29 39.92
C GLN A 606 4.70 34.22 40.40
N ALA A 607 5.57 33.46 39.76
CA ALA A 607 6.98 33.37 40.03
C ALA A 607 7.67 34.75 39.86
N ILE A 608 7.37 35.49 38.78
CA ILE A 608 7.86 36.84 38.53
C ILE A 608 7.48 37.78 39.65
N ILE A 609 6.21 37.77 40.09
CA ILE A 609 5.71 38.63 41.18
C ILE A 609 6.46 38.30 42.49
N ALA A 610 6.58 37.03 42.82
CA ALA A 610 7.27 36.59 44.05
C ALA A 610 8.78 36.95 44.04
N MET A 611 9.48 36.79 42.92
CA MET A 611 10.90 37.13 42.78
C MET A 611 11.13 38.65 42.88
N LYS A 612 10.29 39.48 42.24
CA LYS A 612 10.35 40.93 42.34
C LYS A 612 10.13 41.43 43.79
N ALA A 613 9.24 40.79 44.55
CA ALA A 613 8.96 41.14 45.93
C ALA A 613 10.18 40.96 46.86
N VAL A 614 11.13 40.11 46.51
CA VAL A 614 12.38 39.90 47.25
C VAL A 614 13.62 40.54 46.58
N GLY A 615 13.36 41.39 45.55
CA GLY A 615 14.43 42.17 44.89
C GLY A 615 15.31 41.39 43.91
N MET A 616 14.81 40.23 43.37
CA MET A 616 15.52 39.46 42.39
C MET A 616 15.27 39.97 40.94
N ASP A 617 16.25 39.79 40.06
CA ASP A 617 16.11 40.02 38.64
C ASP A 617 15.16 38.96 38.00
N THR A 618 14.22 39.42 37.19
CA THR A 618 13.18 38.59 36.54
C THR A 618 13.20 38.68 35.03
N THR A 619 14.25 39.24 34.44
CA THR A 619 14.35 39.46 32.98
C THR A 619 14.10 38.16 32.19
N ALA A 620 14.75 37.06 32.56
CA ALA A 620 14.58 35.78 31.86
C ALA A 620 13.16 35.21 31.95
N GLN A 621 12.48 35.36 33.09
CA GLN A 621 11.12 34.89 33.28
C GLN A 621 10.10 35.79 32.53
N GLU A 622 10.36 37.08 32.43
CA GLU A 622 9.55 38.03 31.67
C GLU A 622 9.66 37.78 30.19
N GLU A 623 10.85 37.50 29.64
CA GLU A 623 11.08 37.08 28.25
C GLU A 623 10.35 35.77 27.96
N LEU A 624 10.48 34.73 28.79
CA LEU A 624 9.73 33.48 28.63
C LEU A 624 8.22 33.71 28.62
N LEU A 625 7.68 34.53 29.56
CA LEU A 625 6.26 34.80 29.62
C LEU A 625 5.77 35.56 28.38
N GLN A 626 6.59 36.47 27.85
CA GLN A 626 6.29 37.18 26.61
C GLN A 626 6.22 36.23 25.43
N ASP A 627 7.21 35.34 25.25
CA ASP A 627 7.23 34.34 24.18
C ASP A 627 6.03 33.41 24.23
N ILE A 628 5.67 32.94 25.42
CA ILE A 628 4.46 32.12 25.63
C ILE A 628 3.21 32.90 25.22
N ASN A 629 3.07 34.14 25.65
CA ASN A 629 1.88 34.95 25.36
C ASN A 629 1.74 35.30 23.88
N GLU A 630 2.82 35.59 23.18
CA GLU A 630 2.83 35.86 21.75
C GLU A 630 2.37 34.62 20.95
N ASN A 631 2.93 33.42 21.26
CA ASN A 631 2.53 32.18 20.61
C ASN A 631 1.11 31.73 20.99
N LEU A 632 0.67 31.99 22.24
CA LEU A 632 -0.70 31.72 22.66
C LEU A 632 -1.73 32.60 21.92
N LYS A 633 -1.39 33.87 21.67
CA LYS A 633 -2.22 34.78 20.87
C LYS A 633 -2.31 34.28 19.41
N LEU A 634 -1.16 33.90 18.82
CA LEU A 634 -1.13 33.36 17.46
C LEU A 634 -1.92 32.05 17.37
N LEU A 635 -1.77 31.15 18.35
CA LEU A 635 -2.55 29.90 18.45
C LEU A 635 -4.06 30.22 18.45
N HIS A 636 -4.50 31.21 19.22
CA HIS A 636 -5.91 31.61 19.29
C HIS A 636 -6.43 32.18 17.97
N GLU A 637 -5.64 33.00 17.28
CA GLU A 637 -5.99 33.56 15.97
C GLU A 637 -6.11 32.45 14.91
N LYS A 638 -5.13 31.52 14.83
CA LYS A 638 -5.13 30.41 13.87
C LYS A 638 -6.21 29.36 14.18
N LEU A 639 -6.55 29.17 15.45
CA LEU A 639 -7.69 28.33 15.86
C LEU A 639 -9.01 28.84 15.28
N LYS A 640 -9.25 30.14 15.34
CA LYS A 640 -10.46 30.76 14.75
C LYS A 640 -10.50 30.60 13.23
N VAL A 641 -9.35 30.81 12.57
CA VAL A 641 -9.26 30.65 11.12
C VAL A 641 -9.60 29.21 10.72
N LEU A 642 -9.06 28.23 11.43
CA LEU A 642 -9.37 26.81 11.13
C LEU A 642 -10.84 26.48 11.39
N GLU A 643 -11.43 27.02 12.46
CA GLU A 643 -12.86 26.86 12.77
C GLU A 643 -13.73 27.43 11.64
N GLU A 644 -13.48 28.69 11.24
CA GLU A 644 -14.20 29.38 10.16
C GLU A 644 -14.07 28.63 8.81
N GLU A 645 -12.85 28.22 8.43
CA GLU A 645 -12.64 27.50 7.17
C GLU A 645 -13.29 26.10 7.17
N THR A 646 -13.28 25.41 8.33
CA THR A 646 -13.95 24.11 8.48
C THR A 646 -15.48 24.25 8.40
N GLU A 647 -16.06 25.29 9.00
CA GLU A 647 -17.49 25.60 8.91
C GLU A 647 -17.89 25.97 7.48
N ARG A 648 -17.10 26.80 6.79
CA ARG A 648 -17.30 27.16 5.39
C ARG A 648 -17.27 25.93 4.49
N ALA A 649 -16.28 25.05 4.68
CA ALA A 649 -16.15 23.79 3.94
C ALA A 649 -17.37 22.88 4.13
N GLY A 650 -17.88 22.78 5.38
CA GLY A 650 -19.07 21.98 5.69
C GLY A 650 -20.39 22.57 5.17
N ALA A 651 -20.43 23.87 4.94
CA ALA A 651 -21.61 24.56 4.40
C ALA A 651 -21.68 24.56 2.86
N LEU A 652 -20.61 24.15 2.16
CA LEU A 652 -20.60 24.05 0.70
C LEU A 652 -21.61 22.99 0.24
N GLN A 653 -22.54 23.40 -0.64
CA GLN A 653 -23.50 22.51 -1.30
C GLN A 653 -23.05 22.25 -2.75
N GLU A 654 -21.79 21.92 -2.93
CA GLU A 654 -21.15 21.67 -4.21
C GLU A 654 -20.89 20.16 -4.39
N ASP A 655 -20.43 19.77 -5.58
CA ASP A 655 -19.99 18.41 -5.83
C ASP A 655 -18.74 18.05 -4.98
N ASN A 656 -18.51 16.76 -4.78
CA ASN A 656 -17.37 16.25 -3.99
C ASN A 656 -16.02 16.74 -4.51
N LYS A 657 -15.87 16.91 -5.82
CA LYS A 657 -14.63 17.42 -6.41
C LYS A 657 -14.36 18.84 -5.93
N THR A 658 -15.28 19.76 -6.12
CA THR A 658 -15.16 21.17 -5.71
C THR A 658 -14.93 21.27 -4.21
N GLN A 659 -15.65 20.50 -3.41
CA GLN A 659 -15.49 20.46 -1.96
C GLN A 659 -14.10 19.92 -1.56
N ALA A 660 -13.58 18.88 -2.20
CA ALA A 660 -12.24 18.34 -1.92
C ALA A 660 -11.13 19.37 -2.21
N PHE A 661 -11.25 20.12 -3.32
CA PHE A 661 -10.33 21.22 -3.62
C PHE A 661 -10.37 22.31 -2.54
N PHE A 662 -11.57 22.67 -2.04
CA PHE A 662 -11.69 23.63 -0.94
C PHE A 662 -11.02 23.13 0.34
N TYR A 663 -11.23 21.86 0.72
CA TYR A 663 -10.55 21.26 1.88
C TYR A 663 -9.03 21.30 1.74
N ARG A 664 -8.49 21.03 0.55
CA ARG A 664 -7.05 21.11 0.26
C ARG A 664 -6.51 22.54 0.38
N ASP A 665 -7.19 23.50 -0.25
CA ASP A 665 -6.65 24.85 -0.43
C ASP A 665 -6.87 25.76 0.79
N HIS A 666 -7.89 25.50 1.58
CA HIS A 666 -8.28 26.32 2.72
C HIS A 666 -8.12 25.60 4.05
N VAL A 667 -8.82 24.50 4.27
CA VAL A 667 -8.83 23.81 5.57
C VAL A 667 -7.46 23.24 5.90
N PHE A 668 -6.86 22.48 4.96
CA PHE A 668 -5.54 21.88 5.17
C PHE A 668 -4.44 22.93 5.36
N LYS A 669 -4.52 24.06 4.66
CA LYS A 669 -3.62 25.19 4.87
C LYS A 669 -3.76 25.78 6.27
N ALA A 670 -4.99 26.01 6.72
CA ALA A 670 -5.26 26.52 8.06
C ALA A 670 -4.78 25.54 9.16
N MET A 671 -4.87 24.22 8.93
CA MET A 671 -4.31 23.21 9.83
C MET A 671 -2.80 23.36 9.98
N LYS A 672 -2.06 23.54 8.89
CA LYS A 672 -0.60 23.76 8.92
C LYS A 672 -0.26 25.02 9.71
N GLU A 673 -0.98 26.10 9.48
CA GLU A 673 -0.77 27.38 10.17
C GLU A 673 -1.09 27.31 11.67
N LEU A 674 -2.06 26.49 12.10
CA LEU A 674 -2.38 26.27 13.52
C LEU A 674 -1.31 25.44 14.22
N ARG A 675 -0.68 24.51 13.52
CA ARG A 675 0.35 23.65 14.09
C ARG A 675 1.59 24.43 14.54
N GLU A 676 2.03 25.42 13.76
CA GLU A 676 3.26 26.18 14.02
C GLU A 676 3.34 26.78 15.42
N PRO A 677 2.38 27.61 15.89
CA PRO A 677 2.42 28.15 17.23
C PRO A 677 2.23 27.08 18.32
N ALA A 678 1.51 26.01 18.07
CA ALA A 678 1.35 24.91 19.01
C ALA A 678 2.66 24.15 19.24
N ASP A 679 3.37 23.77 18.16
CA ASP A 679 4.67 23.10 18.25
C ASP A 679 5.73 24.02 18.88
N ARG A 680 5.63 25.34 18.68
CA ARG A 680 6.51 26.29 19.39
C ARG A 680 6.20 26.36 20.88
N LEU A 681 4.93 26.33 21.28
CA LEU A 681 4.53 26.32 22.69
C LEU A 681 4.97 25.05 23.42
N GLU A 682 5.03 23.89 22.72
CA GLU A 682 5.58 22.65 23.29
C GLU A 682 7.01 22.84 23.79
N LEU A 683 7.84 23.62 23.09
CA LEU A 683 9.23 23.89 23.46
C LEU A 683 9.41 24.92 24.59
N LEU A 684 8.35 25.71 24.90
CA LEU A 684 8.37 26.78 25.89
C LEU A 684 7.74 26.39 27.23
N VAL A 685 6.79 25.44 27.18
CA VAL A 685 6.04 24.98 28.35
C VAL A 685 6.80 23.87 29.06
N ASP A 686 6.76 23.86 30.40
CA ASP A 686 7.34 22.78 31.21
C ASP A 686 6.80 21.40 30.82
N GLU A 687 7.69 20.42 30.74
CA GLU A 687 7.38 19.07 30.28
C GLU A 687 6.21 18.42 31.06
N ASN A 688 6.15 18.63 32.38
CA ASN A 688 5.07 18.09 33.21
C ASN A 688 3.73 18.83 33.05
N SER A 689 3.78 20.05 32.51
CA SER A 689 2.60 20.88 32.22
C SER A 689 2.09 20.71 30.78
N TRP A 690 2.92 20.17 29.88
CA TRP A 690 2.53 19.89 28.51
C TRP A 690 1.54 18.71 28.45
N PRO A 691 0.39 18.83 27.75
CA PRO A 691 -0.69 17.86 27.90
C PRO A 691 -0.60 16.65 26.97
N LEU A 692 0.38 16.61 26.06
CA LEU A 692 0.49 15.59 25.03
C LEU A 692 1.83 14.86 25.15
N PRO A 693 1.86 13.51 24.96
CA PRO A 693 3.11 12.81 24.74
C PRO A 693 3.91 13.42 23.59
N THR A 694 5.19 13.69 23.85
CA THR A 694 6.12 14.31 22.89
C THR A 694 6.65 13.29 21.87
N TYR A 695 7.26 13.78 20.79
CA TYR A 695 7.94 12.89 19.82
C TYR A 695 9.08 12.10 20.46
N GLY A 696 9.79 12.70 21.43
CA GLY A 696 10.83 12.01 22.18
C GLY A 696 10.29 10.79 22.93
N GLU A 697 9.12 10.91 23.57
CA GLU A 697 8.47 9.78 24.24
C GLU A 697 7.92 8.75 23.25
N LEU A 698 7.22 9.19 22.20
CA LEU A 698 6.56 8.30 21.23
C LEU A 698 7.55 7.47 20.41
N LEU A 699 8.69 8.04 20.03
CA LEU A 699 9.66 7.40 19.14
C LEU A 699 10.74 6.59 19.87
N PHE A 700 10.95 6.83 21.18
CA PHE A 700 12.08 6.23 21.89
C PHE A 700 11.71 5.33 23.09
N ASN A 701 10.43 5.29 23.50
CA ASN A 701 9.95 4.49 24.63
C ASN A 701 9.44 3.07 24.26
N ILE A 702 10.07 2.39 23.30
CA ILE A 702 9.76 1.01 22.96
C ILE A 702 10.84 0.09 23.49
#